data_57995e15369babf32fd4638faadcf36d
#
_entry.id   57995e15369babf32fd4638faadcf36d
#
_cell.length_a   1.000
_cell.length_b   1.000
_cell.length_c   1.000
_cell.angle_alpha   90.00
_cell.angle_beta   90.00
_cell.angle_gamma   90.00
#
_symmetry.space_group_name_H-M   'P 1'
#
loop_
_entity.id
_entity.type
_entity.pdbx_description
1 polymer ?
#
loop_
_entity_poly.entity_id
_entity_poly.type
_entity_poly.pdbx_seq_one_letter_code
_entity_poly.pdbx_strand_id
1 'polypeptide(L)'
;MKRLLHAISPVAFALAVASTAAAASGAGPDIARLSRIPAVAGYEQTLAGAVQRSLAGEGLHPNTDNLDDVWVTVGSGSPHRLIVASLDQPGYVVSQITAQGYLRVQRLPQSEPNAVFDTLSFAQPAVVATTDAELNAGFAGVNTHLAPGRLNPPSMTHIDELYLDIGARSAAEVRAAGADVLDPVSLAQPPITVGADDEAGPGAGDRLGWEALLEVASRLGPRASGTTTIAFVTQQWLGGRGLTRLLTELPADEMIFVGRLQTPAGVTAAHAAAPQPGDGVLIGGEGGTQASGGDLAGALQSLASGQHIPCSVVAAEPPRMAGFGRAPALPQRFAQLGVPTLFPVTPAETFSRADLRGLARLLEAYLREPTPRMSAADDPFDAARGSDLPERLAASERVTASASPTVITLRALTLAYGASGHEEAVRQAVLAQLPDWARRRTKTDAAGNLVLSMGSSARGRQGPDLVFDAHLDEIGFEVTQIESDGRLQVKNIGGFFGRYYLGHVTLVHTSGGHAVGGVMELPQGWDRPDFKWPPHSRTRPSYVYVGTRSAAQTENLGIRVGDYLTIPKEYRPLLGSLVAVRSNDDRVGDTALVETVRALGPDFAHKWPGRHLTFVWTTGEEVGLDGAAAYAAGVAKHAPDVVFAIDTFVSSDSPMETQRLADAVLGQGFVVRAVDNSNIDPPADVARVIRMAHDHDIPVQWGATAGGNDGAVYTRYGTVDVAMGWPMVYSHSPVETVNTKDIDALSRMTELLATQW
;
A
#
# COMPACT_ATOMS: atom_id res chain seq x y z
N MET A 1 -16.51 17.26 67.75
CA MET A 1 -17.86 16.71 67.81
C MET A 1 -18.30 16.28 66.42
N LYS A 2 -18.58 14.98 66.30
CA LYS A 2 -19.48 14.21 65.40
C LYS A 2 -19.58 14.70 63.93
N ARG A 3 -18.92 13.98 63.00
CA ARG A 3 -19.38 12.86 62.10
C ARG A 3 -20.70 13.14 61.37
N LEU A 4 -20.65 13.20 60.06
CA LEU A 4 -21.56 12.41 59.20
C LEU A 4 -20.87 12.11 57.88
N LEU A 5 -20.56 10.83 57.68
CA LEU A 5 -20.21 10.19 56.41
C LEU A 5 -21.52 9.98 55.64
N HIS A 6 -21.57 10.35 54.38
CA HIS A 6 -22.55 9.82 53.43
C HIS A 6 -21.80 8.97 52.39
N ALA A 7 -22.08 7.68 52.47
CA ALA A 7 -21.68 6.67 51.53
C ALA A 7 -22.46 6.85 50.22
N ILE A 8 -21.78 6.94 49.10
CA ILE A 8 -22.38 6.79 47.77
C ILE A 8 -21.97 5.40 47.26
N SER A 9 -22.95 4.51 47.15
CA SER A 9 -22.84 3.20 46.49
C SER A 9 -22.54 3.34 44.99
N PRO A 10 -21.66 2.53 44.45
CA PRO A 10 -21.55 2.41 43.00
C PRO A 10 -22.64 1.45 42.50
N VAL A 11 -23.57 1.96 41.70
CA VAL A 11 -24.47 1.12 40.90
C VAL A 11 -23.67 0.59 39.71
N ALA A 12 -23.38 -0.70 39.79
CA ALA A 12 -22.80 -1.45 38.67
C ALA A 12 -23.90 -1.60 37.59
N PHE A 13 -23.75 -0.91 36.47
CA PHE A 13 -24.52 -1.19 35.26
C PHE A 13 -23.85 -2.37 34.57
N ALA A 14 -24.38 -3.57 34.81
CA ALA A 14 -24.07 -4.73 34.00
C ALA A 14 -24.81 -4.60 32.65
N LEU A 15 -24.14 -4.18 31.60
CA LEU A 15 -24.62 -4.39 30.22
C LEU A 15 -24.47 -5.88 29.91
N ALA A 16 -25.60 -6.59 29.94
CA ALA A 16 -25.69 -7.91 29.36
C ALA A 16 -25.63 -7.75 27.83
N VAL A 17 -24.47 -7.99 27.23
CA VAL A 17 -24.37 -8.22 25.81
C VAL A 17 -24.94 -9.59 25.54
N ALA A 18 -26.20 -9.65 25.11
CA ALA A 18 -26.80 -10.83 24.55
C ALA A 18 -26.11 -11.09 23.21
N SER A 19 -25.13 -12.01 23.18
CA SER A 19 -24.63 -12.59 21.95
C SER A 19 -25.78 -13.42 21.35
N THR A 20 -26.47 -12.83 20.38
CA THR A 20 -27.26 -13.63 19.45
C THR A 20 -26.24 -14.42 18.60
N ALA A 21 -26.02 -15.67 18.96
CA ALA A 21 -25.45 -16.63 18.05
C ALA A 21 -26.41 -16.76 16.88
N ALA A 22 -26.18 -15.97 15.82
CA ALA A 22 -26.77 -16.25 14.53
C ALA A 22 -26.21 -17.60 14.10
N ALA A 23 -27.07 -18.58 13.91
CA ALA A 23 -26.73 -19.84 13.29
C ALA A 23 -26.11 -19.50 11.94
N ALA A 24 -24.81 -19.76 11.79
CA ALA A 24 -24.09 -19.61 10.54
C ALA A 24 -24.71 -20.58 9.55
N SER A 25 -25.48 -20.09 8.61
CA SER A 25 -25.84 -20.79 7.39
C SER A 25 -24.54 -20.98 6.59
N GLY A 26 -24.11 -22.18 6.36
CA GLY A 26 -23.08 -22.75 5.48
C GLY A 26 -22.33 -21.90 4.44
N ALA A 27 -21.84 -20.74 4.83
CA ALA A 27 -20.86 -20.02 4.06
C ALA A 27 -19.49 -20.55 4.52
N GLY A 28 -18.67 -21.03 3.59
CA GLY A 28 -17.32 -21.51 3.86
C GLY A 28 -16.42 -20.45 4.52
N PRO A 29 -15.14 -20.76 4.78
CA PRO A 29 -14.21 -19.85 5.45
C PRO A 29 -14.06 -18.52 4.71
N ASP A 30 -14.01 -17.42 5.45
CA ASP A 30 -13.73 -16.09 4.89
C ASP A 30 -12.23 -15.94 4.63
N ILE A 31 -11.77 -16.60 3.56
CA ILE A 31 -10.35 -16.63 3.17
C ILE A 31 -9.85 -15.21 2.88
N ALA A 32 -10.63 -14.39 2.18
CA ALA A 32 -10.24 -13.03 1.85
C ALA A 32 -10.00 -12.14 3.08
N ARG A 33 -10.72 -12.39 4.17
CA ARG A 33 -10.45 -11.75 5.46
C ARG A 33 -9.18 -12.27 6.11
N LEU A 34 -8.99 -13.59 6.13
CA LEU A 34 -7.84 -14.24 6.74
C LEU A 34 -6.53 -13.86 6.03
N SER A 35 -6.53 -13.72 4.71
CA SER A 35 -5.38 -13.33 3.89
C SER A 35 -4.83 -11.92 4.21
N ARG A 36 -5.57 -11.14 4.98
CA ARG A 36 -5.14 -9.80 5.42
C ARG A 36 -4.46 -9.80 6.78
N ILE A 37 -4.46 -10.94 7.49
CA ILE A 37 -3.79 -11.06 8.78
C ILE A 37 -2.31 -11.28 8.52
N PRO A 38 -1.43 -10.36 8.93
CA PRO A 38 0.00 -10.57 8.81
C PRO A 38 0.46 -11.76 9.66
N ALA A 39 1.27 -12.63 9.09
CA ALA A 39 1.83 -13.80 9.77
C ALA A 39 3.34 -13.85 9.56
N VAL A 40 4.05 -12.88 10.13
CA VAL A 40 5.52 -12.86 10.09
C VAL A 40 6.06 -14.08 10.82
N ALA A 41 7.07 -14.72 10.23
CA ALA A 41 7.66 -15.97 10.77
C ALA A 41 8.03 -15.85 12.25
N GLY A 42 7.46 -16.71 13.10
CA GLY A 42 7.56 -16.69 14.56
C GLY A 42 6.48 -15.85 15.27
N TYR A 43 5.59 -15.20 14.50
CA TYR A 43 4.50 -14.34 15.00
C TYR A 43 3.16 -14.68 14.34
N GLU A 44 2.91 -15.95 14.06
CA GLU A 44 1.73 -16.45 13.35
C GLU A 44 0.49 -16.59 14.24
N GLN A 45 0.58 -16.36 15.55
CA GLN A 45 -0.45 -16.67 16.56
C GLN A 45 -1.83 -16.13 16.18
N THR A 46 -1.88 -14.92 15.63
CA THR A 46 -3.16 -14.29 15.25
C THR A 46 -3.82 -15.03 14.09
N LEU A 47 -3.06 -15.39 13.05
CA LEU A 47 -3.58 -16.15 11.92
C LEU A 47 -3.88 -17.61 12.33
N ALA A 48 -3.00 -18.27 13.06
CA ALA A 48 -3.22 -19.62 13.57
C ALA A 48 -4.51 -19.72 14.40
N GLY A 49 -4.72 -18.79 15.33
CA GLY A 49 -5.96 -18.70 16.10
C GLY A 49 -7.20 -18.42 15.23
N ALA A 50 -7.06 -17.64 14.15
CA ALA A 50 -8.16 -17.39 13.23
C ALA A 50 -8.49 -18.63 12.38
N VAL A 51 -7.48 -19.36 11.90
CA VAL A 51 -7.64 -20.65 11.22
C VAL A 51 -8.31 -21.67 12.14
N GLN A 52 -7.84 -21.78 13.41
CA GLN A 52 -8.45 -22.66 14.41
C GLN A 52 -9.95 -22.36 14.58
N ARG A 53 -10.32 -21.09 14.74
CA ARG A 53 -11.73 -20.68 14.87
C ARG A 53 -12.54 -20.99 13.62
N SER A 54 -11.97 -20.78 12.43
CA SER A 54 -12.62 -21.10 11.17
C SER A 54 -12.95 -22.59 11.07
N LEU A 55 -11.96 -23.46 11.34
CA LEU A 55 -12.15 -24.92 11.35
C LEU A 55 -13.20 -25.38 12.38
N ALA A 56 -13.16 -24.80 13.59
CA ALA A 56 -14.16 -25.08 14.62
C ALA A 56 -15.56 -24.61 14.19
N GLY A 57 -15.68 -23.52 13.47
CA GLY A 57 -16.94 -23.02 12.91
C GLY A 57 -17.58 -23.97 11.89
N GLU A 58 -16.76 -24.73 11.17
CA GLU A 58 -17.21 -25.80 10.25
C GLU A 58 -17.51 -27.14 10.96
N GLY A 59 -17.48 -27.16 12.29
CA GLY A 59 -17.78 -28.36 13.08
C GLY A 59 -16.60 -29.33 13.20
N LEU A 60 -15.40 -28.94 12.81
CA LEU A 60 -14.19 -29.71 13.00
C LEU A 60 -13.61 -29.51 14.42
N HIS A 61 -12.71 -30.39 14.84
CA HIS A 61 -12.07 -30.33 16.14
C HIS A 61 -10.56 -30.10 15.99
N PRO A 62 -10.14 -28.82 15.84
CA PRO A 62 -8.73 -28.51 15.65
C PRO A 62 -7.92 -28.74 16.92
N ASN A 63 -6.70 -29.28 16.74
CA ASN A 63 -5.67 -29.41 17.76
C ASN A 63 -4.59 -28.36 17.52
N THR A 64 -3.84 -28.03 18.56
CA THR A 64 -2.69 -27.13 18.49
C THR A 64 -1.54 -27.67 19.33
N ASP A 65 -0.31 -27.23 19.00
CA ASP A 65 0.86 -27.54 19.82
C ASP A 65 1.53 -26.28 20.40
N ASN A 66 2.74 -26.41 20.91
CA ASN A 66 3.50 -25.36 21.55
C ASN A 66 4.17 -24.36 20.56
N LEU A 67 4.10 -24.62 19.28
CA LEU A 67 4.53 -23.70 18.21
C LEU A 67 3.34 -22.99 17.54
N ASP A 68 2.13 -23.26 18.01
CA ASP A 68 0.87 -22.80 17.42
C ASP A 68 0.57 -23.43 16.04
N ASP A 69 1.17 -24.60 15.73
CA ASP A 69 0.71 -25.42 14.61
C ASP A 69 -0.75 -25.82 14.85
N VAL A 70 -1.57 -25.79 13.81
CA VAL A 70 -3.01 -26.12 13.89
C VAL A 70 -3.30 -27.31 12.99
N TRP A 71 -4.00 -28.33 13.47
CA TRP A 71 -4.42 -29.45 12.61
C TRP A 71 -5.77 -30.03 12.99
N VAL A 72 -6.41 -30.63 12.00
CA VAL A 72 -7.63 -31.45 12.15
C VAL A 72 -7.38 -32.85 11.61
N THR A 73 -7.93 -33.85 12.28
CA THR A 73 -7.85 -35.24 11.84
C THR A 73 -9.24 -35.82 11.69
N VAL A 74 -9.51 -36.40 10.55
CA VAL A 74 -10.80 -37.06 10.22
C VAL A 74 -10.57 -38.49 9.72
N GLY A 75 -11.60 -39.33 9.86
CA GLY A 75 -11.53 -40.73 9.47
C GLY A 75 -10.78 -41.62 10.45
N SER A 76 -10.49 -42.86 10.06
CA SER A 76 -9.75 -43.82 10.84
C SER A 76 -9.16 -44.92 9.96
N GLY A 77 -8.06 -45.52 10.43
CA GLY A 77 -7.35 -46.61 9.71
C GLY A 77 -6.31 -46.10 8.72
N SER A 78 -5.77 -47.03 7.95
CA SER A 78 -4.72 -46.72 6.96
C SER A 78 -5.31 -46.54 5.57
N PRO A 79 -4.62 -45.77 4.70
CA PRO A 79 -3.39 -45.03 5.00
C PRO A 79 -3.67 -43.75 5.81
N HIS A 80 -2.65 -43.35 6.62
CA HIS A 80 -2.65 -42.03 7.23
C HIS A 80 -2.03 -41.00 6.25
N ARG A 81 -2.85 -40.09 5.77
CA ARG A 81 -2.49 -39.01 4.85
C ARG A 81 -2.30 -37.75 5.65
N LEU A 82 -1.17 -37.10 5.48
CA LEU A 82 -0.86 -35.79 6.06
C LEU A 82 -0.76 -34.77 4.96
N ILE A 83 -1.61 -33.74 5.00
CA ILE A 83 -1.60 -32.63 4.04
C ILE A 83 -1.25 -31.37 4.82
N VAL A 84 -0.18 -30.69 4.43
CA VAL A 84 0.44 -29.61 5.21
C VAL A 84 0.63 -28.36 4.39
N ALA A 85 0.31 -27.19 4.94
CA ALA A 85 0.72 -25.89 4.43
C ALA A 85 1.32 -25.03 5.55
N SER A 86 2.24 -24.12 5.21
CA SER A 86 2.74 -23.12 6.16
C SER A 86 1.83 -21.91 6.25
N LEU A 87 1.83 -21.28 7.44
CA LEU A 87 1.10 -20.03 7.71
C LEU A 87 1.99 -18.80 7.55
N ASP A 88 3.31 -18.94 7.73
CA ASP A 88 4.22 -17.84 7.88
C ASP A 88 4.72 -17.27 6.56
N GLN A 89 5.04 -16.00 6.61
CA GLN A 89 5.67 -15.23 5.55
C GLN A 89 6.91 -14.49 6.09
N PRO A 90 7.88 -14.11 5.23
CA PRO A 90 8.98 -13.28 5.65
C PRO A 90 8.50 -11.86 5.99
N GLY A 91 9.19 -11.22 6.92
CA GLY A 91 8.89 -9.87 7.36
C GLY A 91 9.98 -9.32 8.26
N TYR A 92 9.60 -8.45 9.17
CA TYR A 92 10.53 -7.83 10.09
C TYR A 92 10.01 -7.89 11.53
N VAL A 93 10.90 -7.60 12.45
CA VAL A 93 10.59 -7.36 13.87
C VAL A 93 11.31 -6.10 14.33
N VAL A 94 10.69 -5.33 15.20
CA VAL A 94 11.32 -4.15 15.79
C VAL A 94 12.53 -4.57 16.61
N SER A 95 13.71 -4.07 16.23
CA SER A 95 14.99 -4.39 16.91
C SER A 95 15.44 -3.30 17.87
N GLN A 96 15.07 -2.04 17.64
CA GLN A 96 15.44 -0.91 18.45
C GLN A 96 14.46 0.26 18.29
N ILE A 97 14.30 1.06 19.32
CA ILE A 97 13.57 2.34 19.31
C ILE A 97 14.60 3.47 19.44
N THR A 98 14.63 4.39 18.48
CA THR A 98 15.55 5.54 18.51
C THR A 98 15.05 6.63 19.44
N ALA A 99 15.93 7.52 19.88
CA ALA A 99 15.55 8.65 20.71
C ALA A 99 14.55 9.60 20.02
N GLN A 100 14.58 9.65 18.69
CA GLN A 100 13.71 10.50 17.86
C GLN A 100 12.34 9.85 17.55
N GLY A 101 12.10 8.61 18.02
CA GLY A 101 10.83 7.92 17.83
C GLY A 101 10.74 7.02 16.58
N TYR A 102 11.81 6.89 15.82
CA TYR A 102 11.88 5.89 14.75
C TYR A 102 12.14 4.49 15.28
N LEU A 103 11.64 3.48 14.57
CA LEU A 103 11.92 2.08 14.86
C LEU A 103 12.98 1.55 13.90
N ARG A 104 13.95 0.80 14.42
CA ARG A 104 14.86 -0.02 13.63
C ARG A 104 14.29 -1.42 13.55
N VAL A 105 14.57 -2.12 12.49
CA VAL A 105 14.01 -3.44 12.24
C VAL A 105 15.07 -4.50 11.99
N GLN A 106 14.74 -5.75 12.27
CA GLN A 106 15.51 -6.94 11.93
C GLN A 106 14.63 -7.87 11.08
N ARG A 107 15.20 -8.44 10.02
CA ARG A 107 14.48 -9.42 9.17
C ARG A 107 14.15 -10.71 9.91
N LEU A 108 13.04 -11.31 9.57
CA LEU A 108 12.65 -12.65 9.90
C LEU A 108 12.23 -13.40 8.61
N PRO A 109 13.02 -14.38 8.13
CA PRO A 109 14.27 -14.91 8.70
C PRO A 109 15.42 -13.89 8.63
N GLN A 110 16.46 -14.07 9.44
CA GLN A 110 17.62 -13.15 9.46
C GLN A 110 18.39 -13.15 8.12
N SER A 111 18.44 -14.29 7.44
CA SER A 111 18.96 -14.37 6.08
C SER A 111 18.03 -13.67 5.10
N GLU A 112 18.58 -12.99 4.10
CA GLU A 112 17.76 -12.37 3.05
C GLU A 112 16.91 -13.42 2.32
N PRO A 113 15.58 -13.24 2.27
CA PRO A 113 14.72 -14.11 1.46
C PRO A 113 15.07 -14.04 -0.04
N ASN A 114 15.42 -12.84 -0.52
CA ASN A 114 16.01 -12.58 -1.83
C ASN A 114 16.87 -11.31 -1.80
N ALA A 115 17.66 -11.07 -2.83
CA ALA A 115 18.63 -9.96 -2.88
C ALA A 115 17.98 -8.55 -2.86
N VAL A 116 16.70 -8.41 -3.14
CA VAL A 116 16.02 -7.11 -3.22
C VAL A 116 15.02 -6.89 -2.08
N PHE A 117 14.90 -7.80 -1.12
CA PHE A 117 13.86 -7.80 -0.09
C PHE A 117 13.79 -6.47 0.69
N ASP A 118 14.91 -6.02 1.22
CA ASP A 118 14.97 -4.74 1.96
C ASP A 118 14.75 -3.54 1.04
N THR A 119 15.28 -3.61 -0.18
CA THR A 119 15.11 -2.55 -1.19
C THR A 119 13.64 -2.34 -1.56
N LEU A 120 12.87 -3.43 -1.64
CA LEU A 120 11.44 -3.37 -1.96
C LEU A 120 10.57 -2.90 -0.78
N SER A 121 11.09 -2.93 0.43
CA SER A 121 10.41 -2.39 1.62
C SER A 121 10.65 -0.88 1.80
N PHE A 122 11.70 -0.33 1.19
CA PHE A 122 12.09 1.06 1.35
C PHE A 122 11.03 2.02 0.82
N ALA A 123 10.65 3.03 1.61
CA ALA A 123 9.61 4.00 1.30
C ALA A 123 8.21 3.39 1.06
N GLN A 124 7.90 2.26 1.72
CA GLN A 124 6.62 1.58 1.57
C GLN A 124 5.77 1.66 2.84
N PRO A 125 4.43 1.63 2.69
CA PRO A 125 3.53 1.51 3.82
C PRO A 125 3.74 0.20 4.57
N ALA A 126 3.68 0.28 5.90
CA ALA A 126 3.86 -0.86 6.79
C ALA A 126 2.84 -0.86 7.94
N VAL A 127 2.79 -1.98 8.66
CA VAL A 127 2.02 -2.14 9.89
C VAL A 127 2.95 -2.72 10.95
N VAL A 128 2.90 -2.16 12.15
CA VAL A 128 3.47 -2.73 13.37
C VAL A 128 2.34 -3.39 14.15
N ALA A 129 2.39 -4.70 14.32
CA ALA A 129 1.41 -5.42 15.11
C ALA A 129 1.87 -5.49 16.56
N THR A 130 1.26 -4.67 17.42
CA THR A 130 1.50 -4.69 18.88
C THR A 130 0.62 -5.74 19.55
N THR A 131 0.82 -5.95 20.84
CA THR A 131 -0.02 -6.87 21.63
C THR A 131 -1.51 -6.51 21.55
N ASP A 132 -1.83 -5.23 21.54
CA ASP A 132 -3.22 -4.75 21.69
C ASP A 132 -3.81 -4.13 20.42
N ALA A 133 -2.96 -3.78 19.43
CA ALA A 133 -3.39 -3.03 18.26
C ALA A 133 -2.46 -3.22 17.05
N GLU A 134 -2.93 -2.81 15.88
CA GLU A 134 -2.10 -2.59 14.71
C GLU A 134 -1.88 -1.09 14.53
N LEU A 135 -0.61 -0.68 14.44
CA LEU A 135 -0.22 0.70 14.19
C LEU A 135 0.18 0.86 12.73
N ASN A 136 -0.39 1.86 12.07
CA ASN A 136 0.07 2.26 10.75
C ASN A 136 1.48 2.81 10.84
N ALA A 137 2.28 2.51 9.83
CA ALA A 137 3.67 2.92 9.73
C ALA A 137 4.07 3.15 8.26
N GLY A 138 5.21 3.80 8.07
CA GLY A 138 5.89 3.87 6.78
C GLY A 138 7.37 3.61 6.94
N PHE A 139 7.96 2.82 6.04
CA PHE A 139 9.41 2.79 5.94
C PHE A 139 9.88 4.15 5.42
N ALA A 140 10.78 4.79 6.16
CA ALA A 140 11.31 6.09 5.80
C ALA A 140 12.00 6.05 4.44
N GLY A 141 11.64 6.98 3.57
CA GLY A 141 12.23 7.17 2.26
C GLY A 141 13.19 8.35 2.23
N VAL A 142 13.99 8.44 1.18
CA VAL A 142 14.75 9.63 0.85
C VAL A 142 13.85 10.57 0.04
N ASN A 143 13.80 11.83 0.41
CA ASN A 143 13.11 12.83 -0.38
C ASN A 143 13.77 12.95 -1.76
N THR A 144 13.00 12.71 -2.81
CA THR A 144 13.52 12.73 -4.18
C THR A 144 14.19 14.07 -4.51
N HIS A 145 13.63 15.17 -4.01
CA HIS A 145 14.14 16.52 -4.27
C HIS A 145 15.46 16.85 -3.54
N LEU A 146 15.68 16.27 -2.35
CA LEU A 146 16.86 16.54 -1.54
C LEU A 146 18.03 15.60 -1.82
N ALA A 147 17.78 14.45 -2.43
CA ALA A 147 18.78 13.41 -2.61
C ALA A 147 19.95 13.88 -3.48
N PRO A 148 21.21 13.73 -3.02
CA PRO A 148 22.37 13.94 -3.87
C PRO A 148 22.33 12.99 -5.07
N GLY A 149 22.58 13.52 -6.27
CA GLY A 149 22.53 12.69 -7.47
C GLY A 149 21.14 12.11 -7.77
N ARG A 150 20.11 12.91 -7.65
CA ARG A 150 18.69 12.61 -7.93
C ARG A 150 18.46 11.64 -9.10
N LEU A 151 19.34 11.63 -10.08
CA LEU A 151 19.30 10.76 -11.26
C LEU A 151 20.08 9.45 -11.07
N ASN A 152 20.88 9.32 -9.98
CA ASN A 152 21.65 8.14 -9.62
C ASN A 152 21.34 7.77 -8.16
N PRO A 153 20.17 7.16 -7.88
CA PRO A 153 19.85 6.73 -6.53
C PRO A 153 20.86 5.70 -6.02
N PRO A 154 21.04 5.55 -4.70
CA PRO A 154 21.84 4.49 -4.11
C PRO A 154 21.41 3.14 -4.67
N SER A 155 22.34 2.19 -4.82
CA SER A 155 22.11 0.93 -5.51
C SER A 155 21.06 0.06 -4.80
N MET A 156 21.46 -0.59 -3.73
CA MET A 156 20.62 -1.48 -2.92
C MET A 156 20.43 -0.87 -1.54
N THR A 157 19.26 -1.08 -0.94
CA THR A 157 19.02 -0.72 0.45
C THR A 157 19.39 -1.88 1.35
N HIS A 158 20.16 -1.65 2.39
CA HIS A 158 20.48 -2.64 3.40
C HIS A 158 19.57 -2.48 4.63
N ILE A 159 19.42 -3.56 5.40
CA ILE A 159 18.63 -3.55 6.64
C ILE A 159 19.04 -2.42 7.60
N ASP A 160 20.33 -2.06 7.61
CA ASP A 160 20.84 -0.97 8.44
C ASP A 160 20.42 0.44 7.98
N GLU A 161 19.82 0.55 6.82
CA GLU A 161 19.29 1.81 6.27
C GLU A 161 17.77 1.90 6.43
N LEU A 162 17.11 0.86 6.95
CA LEU A 162 15.68 0.86 7.18
C LEU A 162 15.31 1.50 8.53
N TYR A 163 14.51 2.54 8.47
CA TYR A 163 13.84 3.18 9.59
C TYR A 163 12.34 3.10 9.36
N LEU A 164 11.60 2.79 10.41
CA LEU A 164 10.15 2.75 10.35
C LEU A 164 9.59 3.93 11.15
N ASP A 165 8.71 4.68 10.53
CA ASP A 165 8.05 5.86 11.09
C ASP A 165 6.59 5.52 11.42
N ILE A 166 6.22 5.60 12.69
CA ILE A 166 4.84 5.48 13.17
C ILE A 166 4.23 6.84 13.53
N GLY A 167 4.97 7.93 13.29
CA GLY A 167 4.57 9.29 13.63
C GLY A 167 4.94 9.73 15.05
N ALA A 168 5.74 8.94 15.78
CA ALA A 168 6.26 9.31 17.09
C ALA A 168 7.44 10.28 16.97
N ARG A 169 7.60 11.16 17.97
CA ARG A 169 8.71 12.13 18.06
C ARG A 169 9.72 11.79 19.16
N SER A 170 9.47 10.71 19.87
CA SER A 170 10.36 10.24 20.94
C SER A 170 10.13 8.77 21.24
N ALA A 171 11.13 8.12 21.82
CA ALA A 171 10.98 6.74 22.33
C ALA A 171 9.88 6.60 23.38
N ALA A 172 9.54 7.66 24.11
CA ALA A 172 8.46 7.67 25.07
C ALA A 172 7.08 7.61 24.38
N GLU A 173 6.90 8.36 23.30
CA GLU A 173 5.68 8.33 22.50
C GLU A 173 5.48 6.98 21.81
N VAL A 174 6.55 6.36 21.29
CA VAL A 174 6.48 5.00 20.74
C VAL A 174 5.90 4.02 21.75
N ARG A 175 6.46 3.99 22.97
CA ARG A 175 5.98 3.10 24.03
C ARG A 175 4.57 3.45 24.51
N ALA A 176 4.24 4.73 24.56
CA ALA A 176 2.88 5.18 24.92
C ALA A 176 1.84 4.75 23.87
N ALA A 177 2.24 4.55 22.62
CA ALA A 177 1.40 3.99 21.56
C ALA A 177 1.28 2.45 21.65
N GLY A 178 1.99 1.80 22.55
CA GLY A 178 1.99 0.36 22.73
C GLY A 178 3.02 -0.39 21.85
N ALA A 179 3.83 0.32 21.05
CA ALA A 179 4.89 -0.32 20.29
C ALA A 179 6.15 -0.54 21.12
N ASP A 180 6.77 -1.71 21.00
CA ASP A 180 8.02 -2.02 21.66
C ASP A 180 8.94 -2.90 20.78
N VAL A 181 10.12 -3.16 21.29
CA VAL A 181 11.06 -4.12 20.70
C VAL A 181 10.41 -5.50 20.63
N LEU A 182 10.64 -6.20 19.53
CA LEU A 182 10.08 -7.49 19.15
C LEU A 182 8.66 -7.45 18.56
N ASP A 183 8.03 -6.32 18.43
CA ASP A 183 6.76 -6.24 17.68
C ASP A 183 7.00 -6.59 16.20
N PRO A 184 6.19 -7.47 15.58
CA PRO A 184 6.34 -7.84 14.18
C PRO A 184 5.89 -6.70 13.26
N VAL A 185 6.59 -6.60 12.12
CA VAL A 185 6.37 -5.58 11.10
C VAL A 185 6.18 -6.25 9.74
N SER A 186 5.13 -5.86 9.05
CA SER A 186 4.83 -6.32 7.69
C SER A 186 4.51 -5.15 6.76
N LEU A 187 4.63 -5.37 5.45
CA LEU A 187 4.11 -4.43 4.46
C LEU A 187 2.58 -4.37 4.54
N ALA A 188 2.03 -3.19 4.35
CA ALA A 188 0.61 -2.92 4.57
C ALA A 188 -0.23 -2.91 3.28
N GLN A 189 0.26 -3.51 2.21
CA GLN A 189 -0.47 -3.58 0.95
C GLN A 189 -1.48 -4.73 0.98
N PRO A 190 -2.78 -4.48 0.76
CA PRO A 190 -3.75 -5.56 0.57
C PRO A 190 -3.50 -6.26 -0.78
N PRO A 191 -3.88 -7.54 -0.92
CA PRO A 191 -3.91 -8.20 -2.21
C PRO A 191 -4.81 -7.45 -3.19
N ILE A 192 -4.41 -7.40 -4.45
CA ILE A 192 -5.21 -6.81 -5.53
C ILE A 192 -5.45 -7.81 -6.65
N THR A 193 -6.52 -7.62 -7.41
CA THR A 193 -6.72 -8.33 -8.66
C THR A 193 -5.86 -7.72 -9.76
N VAL A 194 -5.06 -8.54 -10.42
CA VAL A 194 -4.26 -8.19 -11.60
C VAL A 194 -4.93 -8.77 -12.85
N GLY A 195 -5.13 -7.95 -13.85
CA GLY A 195 -5.88 -8.36 -15.02
C GLY A 195 -7.29 -8.87 -14.69
N ALA A 196 -7.63 -10.06 -15.17
CA ALA A 196 -8.96 -10.63 -15.00
C ALA A 196 -9.11 -11.61 -13.83
N ASP A 197 -8.05 -12.38 -13.50
CA ASP A 197 -8.17 -13.50 -12.53
C ASP A 197 -6.93 -13.72 -11.67
N ASP A 198 -5.84 -12.98 -11.89
CA ASP A 198 -4.65 -13.12 -11.06
C ASP A 198 -4.79 -12.31 -9.77
N GLU A 199 -4.12 -12.77 -8.74
CA GLU A 199 -3.98 -12.05 -7.47
C GLU A 199 -2.51 -11.68 -7.24
N ALA A 200 -2.27 -10.44 -6.82
CA ALA A 200 -0.93 -9.97 -6.47
C ALA A 200 -0.92 -9.32 -5.08
N GLY A 201 0.15 -9.56 -4.33
CA GLY A 201 0.36 -8.91 -3.03
C GLY A 201 1.49 -9.52 -2.22
N PRO A 202 1.88 -8.87 -1.11
CA PRO A 202 2.90 -9.41 -0.21
C PRO A 202 2.51 -10.79 0.30
N GLY A 203 3.44 -11.75 0.26
CA GLY A 203 3.22 -13.11 0.76
C GLY A 203 2.17 -13.93 0.00
N ALA A 204 1.78 -13.54 -1.23
CA ALA A 204 0.79 -14.27 -2.00
C ALA A 204 1.16 -15.75 -2.18
N GLY A 205 2.41 -16.05 -2.51
CA GLY A 205 2.89 -17.43 -2.62
C GLY A 205 2.98 -18.19 -1.30
N ASP A 206 3.10 -17.47 -0.18
CA ASP A 206 3.08 -18.08 1.15
C ASP A 206 1.64 -18.40 1.59
N ARG A 207 0.67 -17.59 1.13
CA ARG A 207 -0.75 -17.78 1.48
C ARG A 207 -1.42 -18.90 0.71
N LEU A 208 -1.12 -19.06 -0.59
CA LEU A 208 -1.85 -19.98 -1.49
C LEU A 208 -2.02 -21.40 -0.93
N GLY A 209 -1.05 -21.89 -0.18
CA GLY A 209 -1.08 -23.23 0.40
C GLY A 209 -2.13 -23.37 1.49
N TRP A 210 -2.12 -22.50 2.49
CA TRP A 210 -3.09 -22.57 3.58
C TRP A 210 -4.49 -22.13 3.14
N GLU A 211 -4.62 -21.22 2.16
CA GLU A 211 -5.89 -20.85 1.57
C GLU A 211 -6.56 -22.07 0.91
N ALA A 212 -5.83 -22.79 0.06
CA ALA A 212 -6.33 -24.02 -0.55
C ALA A 212 -6.68 -25.08 0.49
N LEU A 213 -5.84 -25.27 1.52
CA LEU A 213 -6.10 -26.29 2.55
C LEU A 213 -7.28 -25.93 3.44
N LEU A 214 -7.48 -24.65 3.76
CA LEU A 214 -8.62 -24.22 4.58
C LEU A 214 -9.94 -24.45 3.84
N GLU A 215 -9.97 -24.16 2.53
CA GLU A 215 -11.12 -24.45 1.67
C GLU A 215 -11.43 -25.96 1.64
N VAL A 216 -10.40 -26.79 1.45
CA VAL A 216 -10.55 -28.26 1.45
C VAL A 216 -10.98 -28.77 2.81
N ALA A 217 -10.39 -28.27 3.91
CA ALA A 217 -10.71 -28.68 5.28
C ALA A 217 -12.16 -28.38 5.64
N SER A 218 -12.70 -27.23 5.18
CA SER A 218 -14.10 -26.84 5.43
C SER A 218 -15.11 -27.82 4.83
N ARG A 219 -14.68 -28.64 3.86
CA ARG A 219 -15.51 -29.62 3.16
C ARG A 219 -15.22 -31.06 3.55
N LEU A 220 -14.29 -31.29 4.49
CA LEU A 220 -14.00 -32.62 4.97
C LEU A 220 -15.17 -33.18 5.76
N GLY A 221 -15.83 -34.18 5.18
CA GLY A 221 -16.90 -34.92 5.85
C GLY A 221 -16.35 -36.04 6.74
N PRO A 222 -17.21 -36.65 7.61
CA PRO A 222 -16.83 -37.75 8.48
C PRO A 222 -16.55 -39.07 7.73
N ARG A 223 -16.54 -39.07 6.41
CA ARG A 223 -16.44 -40.26 5.55
C ARG A 223 -15.12 -40.38 4.77
N ALA A 224 -14.07 -39.61 5.13
CA ALA A 224 -12.77 -39.75 4.48
C ALA A 224 -12.26 -41.22 4.63
N SER A 225 -11.79 -41.81 3.53
CA SER A 225 -11.24 -43.19 3.57
C SER A 225 -9.83 -43.16 4.16
N GLY A 226 -9.58 -43.98 5.18
CA GLY A 226 -8.34 -43.94 5.98
C GLY A 226 -8.34 -42.79 6.98
N THR A 227 -7.19 -42.45 7.51
CA THR A 227 -6.99 -41.27 8.36
C THR A 227 -6.46 -40.11 7.52
N THR A 228 -7.06 -38.96 7.62
CA THR A 228 -6.57 -37.73 6.96
C THR A 228 -6.34 -36.65 8.01
N THR A 229 -5.14 -36.11 8.05
CA THR A 229 -4.79 -34.93 8.85
C THR A 229 -4.46 -33.80 7.92
N ILE A 230 -5.19 -32.69 8.05
CA ILE A 230 -4.85 -31.40 7.42
C ILE A 230 -4.21 -30.54 8.49
N ALA A 231 -3.02 -30.01 8.19
CA ALA A 231 -2.21 -29.26 9.14
C ALA A 231 -1.73 -27.95 8.55
N PHE A 232 -1.72 -26.93 9.40
CA PHE A 232 -1.24 -25.58 9.15
C PHE A 232 -0.06 -25.35 10.09
N VAL A 233 1.16 -25.33 9.53
CA VAL A 233 2.40 -25.25 10.32
C VAL A 233 2.94 -23.82 10.34
N THR A 234 3.61 -23.52 11.42
CA THR A 234 4.27 -22.24 11.67
C THR A 234 5.78 -22.31 11.40
N GLN A 235 6.46 -21.18 11.35
CA GLN A 235 7.92 -21.08 11.34
C GLN A 235 8.62 -21.86 10.21
N GLN A 236 7.97 -21.99 9.05
CA GLN A 236 8.59 -22.64 7.89
C GLN A 236 9.77 -21.80 7.35
N TRP A 237 9.67 -20.48 7.35
CA TRP A 237 10.76 -19.56 7.02
C TRP A 237 11.90 -19.59 8.05
N LEU A 238 11.65 -19.98 9.27
CA LEU A 238 12.67 -20.16 10.31
C LEU A 238 13.27 -21.59 10.31
N GLY A 239 13.33 -22.20 9.14
CA GLY A 239 13.96 -23.50 8.92
C GLY A 239 13.03 -24.69 9.10
N GLY A 240 11.70 -24.51 9.02
CA GLY A 240 10.72 -25.59 9.06
C GLY A 240 10.52 -26.20 10.44
N ARG A 241 10.49 -25.35 11.47
CA ARG A 241 10.37 -25.82 12.87
C ARG A 241 9.01 -26.48 13.13
N GLY A 242 7.90 -25.85 12.68
CA GLY A 242 6.56 -26.42 12.82
C GLY A 242 6.41 -27.75 12.09
N LEU A 243 6.84 -27.83 10.82
CA LEU A 243 6.82 -29.09 10.08
C LEU A 243 7.62 -30.21 10.79
N THR A 244 8.81 -29.87 11.31
CA THR A 244 9.64 -30.83 12.07
C THR A 244 8.94 -31.27 13.33
N ARG A 245 8.29 -30.38 14.06
CA ARG A 245 7.52 -30.68 15.27
C ARG A 245 6.34 -31.59 14.95
N LEU A 246 5.57 -31.24 13.92
CA LEU A 246 4.41 -31.99 13.48
C LEU A 246 4.76 -33.44 13.11
N LEU A 247 5.79 -33.63 12.28
CA LEU A 247 6.25 -34.97 11.86
C LEU A 247 6.85 -35.82 13.01
N THR A 248 7.29 -35.16 14.08
CA THR A 248 7.73 -35.87 15.29
C THR A 248 6.55 -36.44 16.06
N GLU A 249 5.38 -35.79 16.01
CA GLU A 249 4.19 -36.16 16.75
C GLU A 249 3.21 -37.03 15.96
N LEU A 250 3.06 -36.74 14.68
CA LEU A 250 2.06 -37.37 13.81
C LEU A 250 2.74 -38.18 12.69
N PRO A 251 2.93 -39.51 12.89
CA PRO A 251 3.44 -40.33 11.79
C PRO A 251 2.43 -40.42 10.65
N ALA A 252 2.94 -40.42 9.43
CA ALA A 252 2.12 -40.49 8.23
C ALA A 252 2.69 -41.52 7.23
N ASP A 253 1.79 -42.21 6.51
CA ASP A 253 2.15 -43.11 5.42
C ASP A 253 2.43 -42.31 4.12
N GLU A 254 1.68 -41.22 3.93
CA GLU A 254 1.78 -40.33 2.78
C GLU A 254 1.73 -38.85 3.23
N MET A 255 2.49 -37.98 2.56
CA MET A 255 2.47 -36.56 2.84
C MET A 255 2.42 -35.74 1.57
N ILE A 256 1.57 -34.70 1.57
CA ILE A 256 1.54 -33.64 0.56
C ILE A 256 1.85 -32.33 1.26
N PHE A 257 2.91 -31.65 0.81
CA PHE A 257 3.19 -30.27 1.22
C PHE A 257 2.61 -29.31 0.18
N VAL A 258 1.78 -28.38 0.59
CA VAL A 258 1.05 -27.44 -0.28
C VAL A 258 1.55 -26.03 -0.06
N GLY A 259 1.98 -25.36 -1.12
CA GLY A 259 2.50 -24.00 -1.01
C GLY A 259 3.32 -23.59 -2.23
N ARG A 260 4.11 -22.54 -2.07
CA ARG A 260 5.07 -22.15 -3.10
C ARG A 260 6.09 -23.28 -3.31
N LEU A 261 6.19 -23.78 -4.53
CA LEU A 261 7.25 -24.72 -4.86
C LEU A 261 8.57 -23.95 -5.03
N GLN A 262 9.57 -24.37 -4.23
CA GLN A 262 10.92 -23.86 -4.41
C GLN A 262 11.53 -24.53 -5.65
N THR A 263 11.73 -23.75 -6.71
CA THR A 263 12.45 -24.22 -7.89
C THR A 263 13.96 -24.08 -7.67
N PRO A 264 14.78 -24.99 -8.23
CA PRO A 264 16.23 -24.89 -8.15
C PRO A 264 16.72 -23.52 -8.62
N ALA A 265 17.73 -22.96 -7.93
CA ALA A 265 18.28 -21.64 -8.23
C ALA A 265 18.64 -21.48 -9.72
N GLY A 266 18.14 -20.43 -10.36
CA GLY A 266 18.39 -20.09 -11.77
C GLY A 266 17.23 -20.36 -12.73
N VAL A 267 16.10 -20.92 -12.24
CA VAL A 267 14.87 -21.03 -13.03
C VAL A 267 13.93 -19.90 -12.62
N THR A 268 14.04 -18.77 -13.29
CA THR A 268 13.12 -17.65 -13.10
C THR A 268 11.89 -17.80 -13.99
N ALA A 269 10.72 -17.58 -13.44
CA ALA A 269 9.44 -17.58 -14.15
C ALA A 269 9.36 -16.52 -15.30
N ALA A 270 10.33 -15.63 -15.40
CA ALA A 270 10.44 -14.64 -16.46
C ALA A 270 10.83 -15.22 -17.85
N HIS A 271 11.05 -16.55 -17.95
CA HIS A 271 11.43 -17.17 -19.21
C HIS A 271 10.27 -18.01 -19.73
N ALA A 272 9.95 -17.84 -20.98
CA ALA A 272 8.85 -18.47 -21.74
C ALA A 272 8.76 -20.02 -21.69
N ALA A 273 9.65 -20.70 -20.96
CA ALA A 273 9.68 -22.16 -20.80
C ALA A 273 9.18 -22.65 -19.44
N ALA A 274 8.98 -21.76 -18.44
CA ALA A 274 8.44 -22.13 -17.13
C ALA A 274 6.92 -21.98 -17.11
N PRO A 275 6.19 -22.81 -16.33
CA PRO A 275 4.76 -22.62 -16.14
C PRO A 275 4.44 -21.22 -15.62
N GLN A 276 3.40 -20.61 -16.17
CA GLN A 276 2.95 -19.25 -15.86
C GLN A 276 1.59 -19.30 -15.14
N PRO A 277 1.17 -18.28 -14.40
CA PRO A 277 -0.20 -18.17 -13.88
C PRO A 277 -1.22 -18.46 -14.99
N GLY A 278 -2.18 -19.36 -14.70
CA GLY A 278 -3.16 -19.87 -15.66
C GLY A 278 -2.77 -21.19 -16.37
N ASP A 279 -1.58 -21.73 -16.12
CA ASP A 279 -1.17 -23.04 -16.68
C ASP A 279 -1.58 -24.24 -15.81
N GLY A 280 -2.24 -23.97 -14.67
CA GLY A 280 -2.76 -25.02 -13.79
C GLY A 280 -1.85 -25.36 -12.62
N VAL A 281 -2.07 -26.53 -12.04
CA VAL A 281 -1.41 -26.99 -10.82
C VAL A 281 0.02 -27.43 -11.08
N LEU A 282 0.93 -27.09 -10.19
CA LEU A 282 2.30 -27.61 -10.16
C LEU A 282 2.39 -28.81 -9.23
N ILE A 283 2.97 -29.89 -9.71
CA ILE A 283 3.25 -31.11 -8.94
C ILE A 283 4.77 -31.24 -8.83
N GLY A 284 5.30 -31.05 -7.61
CA GLY A 284 6.72 -31.19 -7.33
C GLY A 284 7.10 -32.66 -7.06
N GLY A 285 8.09 -33.15 -7.81
CA GLY A 285 8.67 -34.47 -7.63
C GLY A 285 10.20 -34.44 -7.63
N GLU A 286 10.84 -35.47 -7.08
CA GLU A 286 12.29 -35.61 -7.14
C GLU A 286 12.77 -35.74 -8.60
N GLY A 287 13.67 -34.86 -9.02
CA GLY A 287 14.42 -34.99 -10.28
C GLY A 287 13.76 -34.41 -11.54
N GLY A 288 12.58 -33.79 -11.49
CA GLY A 288 12.00 -33.03 -12.65
C GLY A 288 11.69 -33.84 -13.90
N THR A 289 11.80 -35.15 -13.85
CA THR A 289 11.44 -36.09 -14.93
C THR A 289 10.14 -36.79 -14.59
N GLN A 290 9.40 -37.23 -15.61
CA GLN A 290 8.11 -37.91 -15.47
C GLN A 290 8.07 -38.79 -14.23
N ALA A 291 7.13 -38.48 -13.32
CA ALA A 291 6.89 -39.27 -12.13
C ALA A 291 6.72 -40.75 -12.52
N SER A 292 7.46 -41.63 -11.87
CA SER A 292 7.27 -43.07 -12.06
C SER A 292 5.88 -43.43 -11.54
N GLY A 293 5.10 -44.22 -12.28
CA GLY A 293 3.69 -44.50 -11.99
C GLY A 293 3.39 -45.20 -10.63
N GLY A 294 4.38 -45.32 -9.76
CA GLY A 294 4.26 -45.86 -8.40
C GLY A 294 4.51 -44.85 -7.28
N ASP A 295 4.87 -43.60 -7.60
CA ASP A 295 5.07 -42.54 -6.64
C ASP A 295 3.81 -41.65 -6.46
N LEU A 296 3.79 -40.85 -5.40
CA LEU A 296 2.63 -40.01 -5.07
C LEU A 296 2.42 -38.90 -6.10
N ALA A 297 3.49 -38.34 -6.64
CA ALA A 297 3.43 -37.31 -7.66
C ALA A 297 2.80 -37.83 -8.97
N GLY A 298 3.17 -39.05 -9.42
CA GLY A 298 2.55 -39.70 -10.58
C GLY A 298 1.09 -40.05 -10.36
N ALA A 299 0.71 -40.45 -9.13
CA ALA A 299 -0.68 -40.67 -8.79
C ALA A 299 -1.51 -39.38 -8.86
N LEU A 300 -0.98 -38.27 -8.33
CA LEU A 300 -1.61 -36.95 -8.41
C LEU A 300 -1.72 -36.42 -9.84
N GLN A 301 -0.71 -36.63 -10.68
CA GLN A 301 -0.76 -36.27 -12.10
C GLN A 301 -1.83 -37.07 -12.84
N SER A 302 -1.92 -38.37 -12.59
CA SER A 302 -2.95 -39.23 -13.17
C SER A 302 -4.35 -38.81 -12.75
N LEU A 303 -4.52 -38.46 -11.45
CA LEU A 303 -5.77 -37.97 -10.90
C LEU A 303 -6.16 -36.61 -11.52
N ALA A 304 -5.22 -35.64 -11.64
CA ALA A 304 -5.46 -34.35 -12.26
C ALA A 304 -5.95 -34.54 -13.72
N SER A 305 -5.27 -35.40 -14.47
CA SER A 305 -5.64 -35.73 -15.85
C SER A 305 -7.06 -36.32 -15.93
N GLY A 306 -7.41 -37.26 -15.03
CA GLY A 306 -8.74 -37.85 -14.94
C GLY A 306 -9.86 -36.88 -14.56
N GLN A 307 -9.52 -35.82 -13.83
CA GLN A 307 -10.43 -34.73 -13.42
C GLN A 307 -10.40 -33.52 -14.39
N HIS A 308 -9.65 -33.62 -15.49
CA HIS A 308 -9.44 -32.51 -16.44
C HIS A 308 -8.90 -31.22 -15.77
N ILE A 309 -8.03 -31.37 -14.78
CA ILE A 309 -7.32 -30.27 -14.12
C ILE A 309 -5.99 -30.08 -14.83
N PRO A 310 -5.71 -28.91 -15.43
CA PRO A 310 -4.41 -28.62 -16.00
C PRO A 310 -3.33 -28.77 -14.95
N CYS A 311 -2.23 -29.44 -15.26
CA CYS A 311 -1.12 -29.60 -14.34
C CYS A 311 0.22 -29.78 -15.06
N SER A 312 1.30 -29.42 -14.39
CA SER A 312 2.68 -29.64 -14.83
C SER A 312 3.51 -30.29 -13.72
N VAL A 313 4.32 -31.27 -14.06
CA VAL A 313 5.31 -31.83 -13.13
C VAL A 313 6.60 -31.03 -13.23
N VAL A 314 7.08 -30.54 -12.08
CA VAL A 314 8.28 -29.69 -11.99
C VAL A 314 9.26 -30.27 -10.98
N ALA A 315 10.55 -29.98 -11.17
CA ALA A 315 11.55 -30.22 -10.13
C ALA A 315 11.32 -29.26 -8.97
N ALA A 316 11.23 -29.79 -7.76
CA ALA A 316 11.07 -28.96 -6.57
C ALA A 316 12.00 -29.45 -5.45
N GLU A 317 12.58 -28.50 -4.73
CA GLU A 317 13.33 -28.83 -3.51
C GLU A 317 12.34 -29.22 -2.39
N PRO A 318 12.66 -30.21 -1.56
CA PRO A 318 11.81 -30.58 -0.46
C PRO A 318 11.65 -29.41 0.54
N PRO A 319 10.53 -29.35 1.29
CA PRO A 319 10.35 -28.32 2.29
C PRO A 319 11.45 -28.40 3.35
N ARG A 320 11.90 -27.24 3.80
CA ARG A 320 12.93 -27.16 4.85
C ARG A 320 12.42 -27.81 6.13
N MET A 321 13.32 -28.51 6.81
CA MET A 321 13.09 -29.06 8.13
C MET A 321 14.24 -28.68 9.07
N ALA A 322 13.93 -28.43 10.35
CA ALA A 322 14.92 -27.98 11.32
C ALA A 322 16.03 -29.04 11.51
N GLY A 323 17.26 -28.59 11.26
CA GLY A 323 18.45 -29.47 11.28
C GLY A 323 19.06 -29.70 12.67
N PHE A 324 18.38 -29.31 13.75
CA PHE A 324 18.89 -29.53 15.13
C PHE A 324 18.56 -30.92 15.62
N GLY A 325 19.60 -31.68 15.96
CA GLY A 325 19.42 -33.08 16.43
C GLY A 325 19.07 -34.02 15.27
N ARG A 326 18.36 -35.09 15.58
CA ARG A 326 17.87 -36.07 14.61
C ARG A 326 16.49 -35.64 14.11
N ALA A 327 16.45 -34.91 12.98
CA ALA A 327 15.19 -34.55 12.35
C ALA A 327 14.42 -35.80 11.89
N PRO A 328 13.07 -35.81 11.97
CA PRO A 328 12.27 -36.86 11.37
C PRO A 328 12.50 -36.87 9.85
N ALA A 329 12.36 -38.05 9.23
CA ALA A 329 12.41 -38.17 7.78
C ALA A 329 11.02 -37.81 7.18
N LEU A 330 11.01 -37.28 5.98
CA LEU A 330 9.77 -37.20 5.18
C LEU A 330 9.25 -38.62 4.91
N PRO A 331 7.94 -38.85 4.86
CA PRO A 331 7.37 -40.14 4.46
C PRO A 331 7.90 -40.56 3.06
N GLN A 332 8.02 -41.85 2.83
CA GLN A 332 8.46 -42.35 1.53
C GLN A 332 7.54 -41.94 0.37
N ARG A 333 6.25 -41.86 0.66
CA ARG A 333 5.27 -41.33 -0.28
C ARG A 333 5.08 -39.84 -0.01
N PHE A 334 5.84 -39.03 -0.71
CA PHE A 334 5.86 -37.60 -0.55
C PHE A 334 5.65 -36.90 -1.91
N ALA A 335 4.90 -35.82 -1.93
CA ALA A 335 4.77 -34.91 -3.05
C ALA A 335 4.59 -33.47 -2.57
N GLN A 336 4.84 -32.52 -3.46
CA GLN A 336 4.53 -31.11 -3.25
C GLN A 336 3.49 -30.65 -4.27
N LEU A 337 2.57 -29.80 -3.84
CA LEU A 337 1.59 -29.18 -4.71
C LEU A 337 1.64 -27.65 -4.57
N GLY A 338 1.47 -26.96 -5.69
CA GLY A 338 1.38 -25.51 -5.71
C GLY A 338 0.81 -25.02 -7.03
N VAL A 339 0.96 -23.74 -7.28
CA VAL A 339 0.60 -23.11 -8.55
C VAL A 339 1.74 -22.22 -9.05
N PRO A 340 1.81 -21.91 -10.33
CA PRO A 340 2.80 -20.97 -10.86
C PRO A 340 2.68 -19.61 -10.16
N THR A 341 3.81 -19.06 -9.71
CA THR A 341 3.91 -17.72 -9.15
C THR A 341 4.87 -16.87 -9.96
N LEU A 342 4.58 -15.58 -10.11
CA LEU A 342 5.49 -14.58 -10.64
C LEU A 342 5.98 -13.70 -9.47
N PHE A 343 7.16 -13.13 -9.61
CA PHE A 343 7.77 -12.22 -8.63
C PHE A 343 7.80 -12.82 -7.21
N PRO A 344 8.30 -14.04 -7.03
CA PRO A 344 8.24 -14.73 -5.74
C PRO A 344 8.95 -13.93 -4.64
N VAL A 345 8.31 -13.88 -3.44
CA VAL A 345 8.83 -13.17 -2.26
C VAL A 345 9.06 -11.68 -2.50
N THR A 346 8.17 -11.06 -3.28
CA THR A 346 8.14 -9.60 -3.46
C THR A 346 6.80 -9.04 -2.98
N PRO A 347 6.66 -7.73 -2.81
CA PRO A 347 5.39 -7.11 -2.48
C PRO A 347 4.27 -7.31 -3.52
N ALA A 348 4.62 -7.76 -4.71
CA ALA A 348 3.68 -8.02 -5.81
C ALA A 348 3.77 -9.46 -6.32
N GLU A 349 4.09 -10.41 -5.45
CA GLU A 349 4.03 -11.83 -5.82
C GLU A 349 2.64 -12.16 -6.34
N THR A 350 2.59 -12.84 -7.50
CA THR A 350 1.35 -13.00 -8.28
C THR A 350 1.10 -14.46 -8.61
N PHE A 351 -0.16 -14.92 -8.48
CA PHE A 351 -0.62 -16.23 -8.92
C PHE A 351 -2.03 -16.14 -9.54
N SER A 352 -2.45 -17.18 -10.29
CA SER A 352 -3.82 -17.27 -10.84
C SER A 352 -4.78 -17.90 -9.85
N ARG A 353 -5.90 -17.23 -9.58
CA ARG A 353 -7.00 -17.78 -8.76
C ARG A 353 -7.66 -19.01 -9.42
N ALA A 354 -7.68 -19.08 -10.76
CA ALA A 354 -8.14 -20.27 -11.46
C ALA A 354 -7.26 -21.50 -11.15
N ASP A 355 -5.94 -21.31 -11.07
CA ASP A 355 -5.02 -22.39 -10.71
C ASP A 355 -5.20 -22.80 -9.24
N LEU A 356 -5.40 -21.84 -8.33
CA LEU A 356 -5.68 -22.11 -6.92
C LEU A 356 -6.97 -22.92 -6.75
N ARG A 357 -8.03 -22.58 -7.49
CA ARG A 357 -9.25 -23.41 -7.55
C ARG A 357 -8.98 -24.82 -8.10
N GLY A 358 -8.09 -24.91 -9.11
CA GLY A 358 -7.62 -26.19 -9.64
C GLY A 358 -6.91 -27.04 -8.58
N LEU A 359 -6.05 -26.41 -7.81
CA LEU A 359 -5.31 -27.03 -6.70
C LEU A 359 -6.27 -27.58 -5.62
N ALA A 360 -7.24 -26.77 -5.16
CA ALA A 360 -8.24 -27.22 -4.19
C ALA A 360 -9.04 -28.42 -4.72
N ARG A 361 -9.50 -28.38 -5.98
CA ARG A 361 -10.20 -29.50 -6.61
C ARG A 361 -9.34 -30.76 -6.70
N LEU A 362 -8.04 -30.65 -6.98
CA LEU A 362 -7.14 -31.81 -7.02
C LEU A 362 -7.00 -32.44 -5.64
N LEU A 363 -6.83 -31.63 -4.59
CA LEU A 363 -6.77 -32.09 -3.20
C LEU A 363 -8.07 -32.78 -2.77
N GLU A 364 -9.24 -32.21 -3.09
CA GLU A 364 -10.53 -32.84 -2.82
C GLU A 364 -10.68 -34.19 -3.54
N ALA A 365 -10.31 -34.24 -4.82
CA ALA A 365 -10.31 -35.49 -5.59
C ALA A 365 -9.38 -36.55 -4.99
N TYR A 366 -8.20 -36.14 -4.50
CA TYR A 366 -7.25 -37.03 -3.81
C TYR A 366 -7.84 -37.60 -2.52
N LEU A 367 -8.60 -36.81 -1.79
CA LEU A 367 -9.26 -37.25 -0.55
C LEU A 367 -10.52 -38.07 -0.80
N ARG A 368 -10.96 -38.19 -2.06
CA ARG A 368 -12.17 -38.94 -2.48
C ARG A 368 -13.46 -38.43 -1.84
N GLU A 369 -13.54 -37.17 -1.53
CA GLU A 369 -14.74 -36.52 -1.03
C GLU A 369 -15.66 -36.12 -2.20
N PRO A 370 -16.98 -36.37 -2.10
CA PRO A 370 -17.93 -35.89 -3.09
C PRO A 370 -18.10 -34.38 -2.92
N THR A 371 -17.55 -33.60 -3.86
CA THR A 371 -17.60 -32.15 -3.78
C THR A 371 -18.84 -31.61 -4.49
N PRO A 372 -19.65 -30.74 -3.86
CA PRO A 372 -20.59 -29.90 -4.56
C PRO A 372 -19.81 -28.99 -5.55
N ARG A 373 -20.30 -28.84 -6.77
CA ARG A 373 -19.75 -27.85 -7.70
C ARG A 373 -19.96 -26.47 -7.10
N MET A 374 -18.87 -25.74 -6.87
CA MET A 374 -18.94 -24.32 -6.56
C MET A 374 -19.64 -23.56 -7.69
N SER A 375 -20.59 -22.71 -7.35
CA SER A 375 -21.06 -21.69 -8.28
C SER A 375 -20.02 -20.54 -8.30
N ALA A 376 -19.92 -19.82 -9.41
CA ALA A 376 -19.09 -18.62 -9.48
C ALA A 376 -19.52 -17.54 -8.46
N ALA A 377 -20.73 -17.66 -7.90
CA ALA A 377 -21.27 -16.79 -6.87
C ALA A 377 -20.75 -17.13 -5.46
N ASP A 378 -20.16 -18.30 -5.26
CA ASP A 378 -19.68 -18.81 -3.96
C ASP A 378 -18.16 -18.99 -3.95
N ASP A 379 -17.42 -18.26 -4.80
CA ASP A 379 -15.96 -18.34 -4.89
C ASP A 379 -15.31 -17.77 -3.60
N PRO A 380 -14.72 -18.60 -2.72
CA PRO A 380 -14.09 -18.14 -1.47
C PRO A 380 -12.79 -17.36 -1.72
N PHE A 381 -12.25 -17.46 -2.94
CA PHE A 381 -11.02 -16.77 -3.35
C PHE A 381 -11.31 -15.43 -4.05
N ASP A 382 -12.58 -14.99 -4.11
CA ASP A 382 -12.92 -13.70 -4.71
C ASP A 382 -12.50 -12.54 -3.77
N ALA A 383 -11.37 -11.95 -4.07
CA ALA A 383 -10.83 -10.80 -3.33
C ALA A 383 -11.78 -9.57 -3.33
N ALA A 384 -12.67 -9.46 -4.31
CA ALA A 384 -13.65 -8.37 -4.37
C ALA A 384 -14.72 -8.48 -3.27
N ARG A 385 -15.04 -9.69 -2.80
CA ARG A 385 -15.96 -9.89 -1.67
C ARG A 385 -15.39 -9.48 -0.32
N GLY A 386 -14.06 -9.41 -0.20
CA GLY A 386 -13.37 -8.95 1.01
C GLY A 386 -13.26 -7.42 1.13
N SER A 387 -13.89 -6.65 0.23
CA SER A 387 -13.87 -5.19 0.29
C SER A 387 -14.72 -4.60 1.43
N ASP A 388 -15.65 -5.37 1.99
CA ASP A 388 -16.33 -5.01 3.24
C ASP A 388 -15.41 -5.31 4.43
N LEU A 389 -14.61 -4.33 4.79
CA LEU A 389 -13.70 -4.30 5.95
C LEU A 389 -14.41 -3.68 7.15
N PRO A 390 -15.24 -4.40 7.94
CA PRO A 390 -16.00 -3.73 8.99
C PRO A 390 -15.12 -3.24 10.13
N GLU A 391 -14.01 -3.91 10.45
CA GLU A 391 -13.25 -3.60 11.66
C GLU A 391 -12.05 -2.65 11.43
N ARG A 392 -11.34 -2.75 10.31
CA ARG A 392 -10.26 -1.80 9.98
C ARG A 392 -10.79 -0.46 9.45
N LEU A 393 -11.83 -0.48 8.63
CA LEU A 393 -12.57 0.73 8.25
C LEU A 393 -13.25 1.37 9.46
N ALA A 394 -13.78 0.61 10.42
CA ALA A 394 -14.35 1.15 11.63
C ALA A 394 -13.32 1.87 12.55
N ALA A 395 -12.04 1.51 12.50
CA ALA A 395 -11.00 2.29 13.18
C ALA A 395 -10.68 3.58 12.41
N SER A 396 -10.59 3.54 11.08
CA SER A 396 -10.41 4.72 10.24
C SER A 396 -11.68 5.58 10.15
N GLU A 397 -12.87 4.99 10.21
CA GLU A 397 -14.16 5.69 10.30
C GLU A 397 -14.41 6.30 11.67
N ARG A 398 -13.94 5.69 12.75
CA ARG A 398 -13.96 6.31 14.09
C ARG A 398 -13.07 7.55 14.17
N VAL A 399 -11.97 7.58 13.45
CA VAL A 399 -11.15 8.78 13.29
C VAL A 399 -11.89 9.86 12.48
N THR A 400 -12.68 9.48 11.47
CA THR A 400 -13.47 10.43 10.67
C THR A 400 -14.67 11.02 11.40
N ALA A 401 -15.26 10.35 12.38
CA ALA A 401 -16.40 10.88 13.14
C ALA A 401 -16.03 12.08 14.06
N SER A 402 -14.74 12.29 14.33
CA SER A 402 -14.22 13.46 15.05
C SER A 402 -13.18 14.27 14.25
N ALA A 403 -13.04 14.00 12.96
CA ALA A 403 -12.04 14.64 12.11
C ALA A 403 -12.40 16.11 11.84
N SER A 404 -11.38 16.98 11.79
CA SER A 404 -11.55 18.36 11.36
C SER A 404 -12.03 18.44 9.90
N PRO A 405 -12.70 19.53 9.48
CA PRO A 405 -13.05 19.74 8.08
C PRO A 405 -11.85 19.56 7.14
N THR A 406 -10.69 20.06 7.52
CA THR A 406 -9.42 19.92 6.78
C THR A 406 -9.07 18.46 6.52
N VAL A 407 -9.15 17.60 7.55
CA VAL A 407 -8.87 16.15 7.40
C VAL A 407 -9.85 15.48 6.45
N ILE A 408 -11.13 15.85 6.51
CA ILE A 408 -12.16 15.31 5.61
C ILE A 408 -11.88 15.70 4.17
N THR A 409 -11.55 16.98 3.94
CA THR A 409 -11.21 17.51 2.61
C THR A 409 -9.93 16.86 2.07
N LEU A 410 -8.85 16.84 2.87
CA LEU A 410 -7.58 16.21 2.49
C LEU A 410 -7.77 14.75 2.07
N ARG A 411 -8.48 13.96 2.89
CA ARG A 411 -8.75 12.54 2.57
C ARG A 411 -9.52 12.39 1.26
N ALA A 412 -10.51 13.24 1.01
CA ALA A 412 -11.27 13.18 -0.23
C ALA A 412 -10.42 13.51 -1.45
N LEU A 413 -9.51 14.48 -1.34
CA LEU A 413 -8.65 14.90 -2.44
C LEU A 413 -7.49 13.95 -2.67
N THR A 414 -6.82 13.46 -1.63
CA THR A 414 -5.70 12.52 -1.76
C THR A 414 -6.11 11.18 -2.35
N LEU A 415 -7.34 10.72 -2.15
CA LEU A 415 -7.84 9.47 -2.72
C LEU A 415 -8.26 9.59 -4.20
N ALA A 416 -8.38 10.80 -4.74
CA ALA A 416 -8.60 11.02 -6.16
C ALA A 416 -7.29 10.80 -6.95
N TYR A 417 -7.37 10.09 -8.08
CA TYR A 417 -6.24 9.83 -8.97
C TYR A 417 -6.18 10.84 -10.10
N GLY A 418 -4.99 11.36 -10.40
CA GLY A 418 -4.82 12.34 -11.46
C GLY A 418 -3.37 12.64 -11.73
N ALA A 419 -2.68 11.79 -12.51
CA ALA A 419 -1.35 12.10 -13.02
C ALA A 419 -1.43 13.28 -14.01
N SER A 420 -0.30 13.99 -14.22
CA SER A 420 -0.24 15.13 -15.15
C SER A 420 -0.81 14.78 -16.52
N GLY A 421 -1.74 15.60 -17.00
CA GLY A 421 -2.53 15.38 -18.20
C GLY A 421 -3.80 14.54 -18.02
N HIS A 422 -4.06 14.04 -16.81
CA HIS A 422 -5.20 13.18 -16.46
C HIS A 422 -5.92 13.63 -15.17
N GLU A 423 -5.99 14.94 -14.90
CA GLU A 423 -6.43 15.53 -13.63
C GLU A 423 -7.96 15.57 -13.46
N GLU A 424 -8.76 15.06 -14.40
CA GLU A 424 -10.23 15.23 -14.39
C GLU A 424 -10.87 14.73 -13.09
N ALA A 425 -10.45 13.57 -12.57
CA ALA A 425 -11.01 13.03 -11.33
C ALA A 425 -10.70 13.94 -10.13
N VAL A 426 -9.53 14.57 -10.11
CA VAL A 426 -9.13 15.51 -9.06
C VAL A 426 -9.89 16.83 -9.20
N ARG A 427 -10.05 17.34 -10.42
CA ARG A 427 -10.94 18.52 -10.68
C ARG A 427 -12.34 18.28 -10.11
N GLN A 428 -12.92 17.13 -10.38
CA GLN A 428 -14.24 16.77 -9.85
C GLN A 428 -14.23 16.65 -8.31
N ALA A 429 -13.17 16.12 -7.73
CA ALA A 429 -13.02 16.03 -6.29
C ALA A 429 -12.94 17.44 -5.65
N VAL A 430 -12.14 18.35 -6.19
CA VAL A 430 -12.08 19.75 -5.73
C VAL A 430 -13.46 20.43 -5.85
N LEU A 431 -14.11 20.32 -7.02
CA LEU A 431 -15.45 20.88 -7.23
C LEU A 431 -16.48 20.32 -6.23
N ALA A 432 -16.38 19.03 -5.89
CA ALA A 432 -17.27 18.39 -4.90
C ALA A 432 -17.05 18.92 -3.47
N GLN A 433 -15.82 19.32 -3.13
CA GLN A 433 -15.47 19.90 -1.85
C GLN A 433 -15.81 21.40 -1.75
N LEU A 434 -15.89 22.12 -2.87
CA LEU A 434 -16.26 23.53 -2.86
C LEU A 434 -17.73 23.74 -2.46
N PRO A 435 -18.05 24.80 -1.68
CA PRO A 435 -19.43 25.17 -1.39
C PRO A 435 -20.21 25.43 -2.71
N ASP A 436 -21.50 25.18 -2.72
CA ASP A 436 -22.35 25.32 -3.90
C ASP A 436 -22.23 26.67 -4.61
N TRP A 437 -22.09 27.76 -3.87
CA TRP A 437 -21.95 29.09 -4.44
C TRP A 437 -20.59 29.25 -5.17
N ALA A 438 -19.52 28.67 -4.64
CA ALA A 438 -18.18 28.72 -5.23
C ALA A 438 -18.11 27.77 -6.44
N ARG A 439 -18.58 26.54 -6.29
CA ARG A 439 -18.65 25.55 -7.37
C ARG A 439 -19.35 26.10 -8.63
N ARG A 440 -20.46 26.80 -8.46
CA ARG A 440 -21.17 27.43 -9.61
C ARG A 440 -20.41 28.59 -10.27
N ARG A 441 -19.45 29.19 -9.59
CA ARG A 441 -18.65 30.31 -10.11
C ARG A 441 -17.29 29.84 -10.66
N THR A 442 -16.82 28.70 -10.21
CA THR A 442 -15.56 28.12 -10.69
C THR A 442 -15.70 27.74 -12.15
N LYS A 443 -14.69 28.07 -12.95
CA LYS A 443 -14.62 27.78 -14.39
C LYS A 443 -13.40 26.92 -14.65
N THR A 444 -13.50 26.04 -15.63
CA THR A 444 -12.35 25.36 -16.19
C THR A 444 -11.86 26.17 -17.39
N ASP A 445 -10.58 26.49 -17.42
CA ASP A 445 -9.97 27.21 -18.56
C ASP A 445 -9.55 26.22 -19.68
N ALA A 446 -8.91 26.74 -20.73
CA ALA A 446 -8.50 25.92 -21.87
C ALA A 446 -7.34 24.98 -21.57
N ALA A 447 -6.55 25.21 -20.52
CA ALA A 447 -5.49 24.36 -20.04
C ALA A 447 -6.00 23.28 -19.07
N GLY A 448 -7.27 23.38 -18.63
CA GLY A 448 -7.87 22.48 -17.67
C GLY A 448 -7.76 22.95 -16.22
N ASN A 449 -7.22 24.15 -15.97
CA ASN A 449 -7.17 24.73 -14.63
C ASN A 449 -8.57 25.04 -14.12
N LEU A 450 -8.81 24.90 -12.82
CA LEU A 450 -9.99 25.45 -12.16
C LEU A 450 -9.68 26.88 -11.71
N VAL A 451 -10.55 27.82 -12.05
CA VAL A 451 -10.38 29.22 -11.74
C VAL A 451 -11.62 29.78 -11.04
N LEU A 452 -11.43 30.35 -9.85
CA LEU A 452 -12.47 31.02 -9.07
C LEU A 452 -12.03 32.44 -8.72
N SER A 453 -12.64 33.46 -9.33
CA SER A 453 -12.40 34.87 -8.97
C SER A 453 -13.47 35.38 -8.00
N MET A 454 -13.05 36.13 -7.00
CA MET A 454 -13.88 36.70 -5.93
C MET A 454 -13.57 38.16 -5.70
N GLY A 455 -14.55 38.91 -5.22
CA GLY A 455 -14.38 40.32 -4.82
C GLY A 455 -14.74 41.34 -5.90
N SER A 456 -14.09 42.48 -5.84
CA SER A 456 -14.39 43.65 -6.69
C SER A 456 -13.83 43.48 -8.10
N SER A 457 -14.55 44.00 -9.10
CA SER A 457 -14.01 44.11 -10.46
C SER A 457 -12.77 45.01 -10.51
N ALA A 458 -11.95 44.89 -11.56
CA ALA A 458 -10.74 45.69 -11.76
C ALA A 458 -10.96 47.20 -11.58
N ARG A 459 -12.15 47.71 -11.96
CA ARG A 459 -12.52 49.14 -11.80
C ARG A 459 -12.86 49.55 -10.36
N GLY A 460 -13.23 48.61 -9.52
CA GLY A 460 -13.58 48.82 -8.09
C GLY A 460 -12.50 48.42 -7.11
N ARG A 461 -11.35 47.93 -7.60
CA ARG A 461 -10.24 47.47 -6.78
C ARG A 461 -9.53 48.60 -6.07
N GLN A 462 -9.26 48.46 -4.77
CA GLN A 462 -8.53 49.44 -3.96
C GLN A 462 -7.25 48.86 -3.34
N GLY A 463 -7.00 47.57 -3.55
CA GLY A 463 -5.83 46.83 -3.04
C GLY A 463 -5.13 46.06 -4.15
N PRO A 464 -4.11 45.26 -3.81
CA PRO A 464 -3.41 44.39 -4.76
C PRO A 464 -4.35 43.33 -5.33
N ASP A 465 -4.07 42.90 -6.53
CA ASP A 465 -4.66 41.74 -7.17
C ASP A 465 -3.90 40.49 -6.74
N LEU A 466 -4.56 39.55 -6.09
CA LEU A 466 -3.94 38.41 -5.49
C LEU A 466 -4.37 37.12 -6.19
N VAL A 467 -3.40 36.27 -6.49
CA VAL A 467 -3.65 34.92 -6.94
C VAL A 467 -3.17 33.94 -5.83
N PHE A 468 -3.96 32.91 -5.58
CA PHE A 468 -3.59 31.75 -4.78
C PHE A 468 -3.61 30.54 -5.70
N ASP A 469 -2.48 29.84 -5.78
CA ASP A 469 -2.22 28.82 -6.77
C ASP A 469 -1.80 27.51 -6.07
N ALA A 470 -2.33 26.36 -6.54
CA ALA A 470 -2.00 25.02 -6.08
C ALA A 470 -2.24 24.03 -7.23
N HIS A 471 -1.47 22.93 -7.33
CA HIS A 471 -1.59 22.08 -8.50
C HIS A 471 -2.43 20.79 -8.27
N LEU A 472 -3.18 20.44 -9.32
CA LEU A 472 -4.10 19.29 -9.34
C LEU A 472 -3.42 17.97 -9.66
N ASP A 473 -2.29 17.98 -10.33
CA ASP A 473 -1.66 16.77 -10.82
C ASP A 473 -0.77 16.10 -9.77
N GLU A 474 -0.31 14.95 -10.10
CA GLU A 474 0.59 14.11 -9.31
C GLU A 474 1.51 13.33 -10.24
N ILE A 475 2.65 12.88 -9.74
CA ILE A 475 3.55 11.99 -10.46
C ILE A 475 2.87 10.67 -10.83
N GLY A 476 3.33 9.99 -11.86
CA GLY A 476 2.79 8.70 -12.30
C GLY A 476 3.58 8.10 -13.46
N PHE A 477 2.91 7.23 -14.22
CA PHE A 477 3.47 6.64 -15.42
C PHE A 477 2.45 6.70 -16.56
N GLU A 478 2.93 6.63 -17.80
CA GLU A 478 2.11 6.59 -19.01
C GLU A 478 2.47 5.36 -19.84
N VAL A 479 1.46 4.66 -20.36
CA VAL A 479 1.64 3.55 -21.30
C VAL A 479 2.14 4.08 -22.62
N THR A 480 3.34 3.68 -23.01
CA THR A 480 3.96 4.07 -24.30
C THR A 480 3.80 3.00 -25.38
N GLN A 481 3.69 1.72 -24.97
CA GLN A 481 3.54 0.59 -25.89
C GLN A 481 2.88 -0.59 -25.18
N ILE A 482 2.09 -1.36 -25.93
CA ILE A 482 1.62 -2.70 -25.53
C ILE A 482 2.47 -3.71 -26.30
N GLU A 483 3.22 -4.52 -25.56
CA GLU A 483 4.12 -5.52 -26.12
C GLU A 483 3.36 -6.73 -26.69
N SER A 484 3.98 -7.48 -27.58
CA SER A 484 3.36 -8.65 -28.21
C SER A 484 2.99 -9.75 -27.20
N ASP A 485 3.69 -9.82 -26.06
CA ASP A 485 3.45 -10.73 -24.95
C ASP A 485 2.42 -10.20 -23.94
N GLY A 486 1.83 -9.03 -24.18
CA GLY A 486 0.79 -8.40 -23.36
C GLY A 486 1.29 -7.44 -22.31
N ARG A 487 2.59 -7.37 -22.01
CA ARG A 487 3.16 -6.41 -21.08
C ARG A 487 3.00 -4.97 -21.58
N LEU A 488 2.96 -4.03 -20.64
CA LEU A 488 2.98 -2.61 -20.96
C LEU A 488 4.39 -2.06 -20.82
N GLN A 489 4.85 -1.32 -21.82
CA GLN A 489 5.99 -0.44 -21.67
C GLN A 489 5.51 0.90 -21.17
N VAL A 490 6.18 1.46 -20.15
CA VAL A 490 5.78 2.72 -19.53
C VAL A 490 6.95 3.68 -19.37
N LYS A 491 6.63 4.98 -19.33
CA LYS A 491 7.55 6.07 -18.99
C LYS A 491 7.05 6.81 -17.74
N ASN A 492 7.95 7.47 -17.01
CA ASN A 492 7.59 8.33 -15.90
C ASN A 492 6.86 9.58 -16.37
N ILE A 493 5.86 10.01 -15.61
CA ILE A 493 5.26 11.35 -15.59
C ILE A 493 5.75 12.01 -14.31
N GLY A 494 6.44 13.15 -14.41
CA GLY A 494 7.08 13.82 -13.29
C GLY A 494 8.44 13.24 -12.88
N GLY A 495 9.01 13.76 -11.83
CA GLY A 495 10.37 13.50 -11.38
C GLY A 495 10.46 12.72 -10.06
N PHE A 496 10.68 11.39 -10.10
CA PHE A 496 10.79 10.53 -8.92
C PHE A 496 11.75 9.36 -9.11
N PHE A 497 12.06 8.65 -8.03
CA PHE A 497 12.84 7.42 -8.09
C PHE A 497 11.95 6.24 -8.47
N GLY A 498 12.06 5.75 -9.70
CA GLY A 498 11.32 4.58 -10.19
C GLY A 498 11.47 3.33 -9.30
N ARG A 499 12.59 3.19 -8.57
CA ARG A 499 12.82 2.07 -7.65
C ARG A 499 11.79 1.96 -6.51
N TYR A 500 11.11 3.05 -6.14
CA TYR A 500 10.04 3.01 -5.12
C TYR A 500 8.79 2.29 -5.61
N TYR A 501 8.70 2.04 -6.91
CA TYR A 501 7.53 1.49 -7.57
C TYR A 501 7.78 0.11 -8.20
N LEU A 502 9.04 -0.23 -8.50
CA LEU A 502 9.40 -1.54 -9.07
C LEU A 502 9.14 -2.66 -8.07
N GLY A 503 8.59 -3.78 -8.54
CA GLY A 503 8.23 -4.92 -7.70
C GLY A 503 6.97 -4.71 -6.85
N HIS A 504 6.18 -3.67 -7.15
CA HIS A 504 4.95 -3.34 -6.45
C HIS A 504 3.73 -3.40 -7.37
N VAL A 505 2.57 -3.54 -6.74
CA VAL A 505 1.28 -3.48 -7.44
C VAL A 505 1.03 -2.07 -7.97
N THR A 506 0.35 -1.97 -9.10
CA THR A 506 0.00 -0.73 -9.77
C THR A 506 -1.43 -0.77 -10.29
N LEU A 507 -2.00 0.39 -10.60
CA LEU A 507 -3.31 0.55 -11.22
C LEU A 507 -3.15 1.25 -12.56
N VAL A 508 -3.61 0.61 -13.63
CA VAL A 508 -3.74 1.22 -14.97
C VAL A 508 -5.12 1.85 -15.05
N HIS A 509 -5.16 3.16 -15.15
CA HIS A 509 -6.41 3.92 -15.32
C HIS A 509 -6.72 4.03 -16.80
N THR A 510 -7.75 3.32 -17.24
CA THR A 510 -8.09 3.26 -18.65
C THR A 510 -8.91 4.46 -19.09
N SER A 511 -8.79 4.83 -20.37
CA SER A 511 -9.65 5.84 -21.00
C SER A 511 -11.14 5.48 -20.98
N GLY A 512 -11.49 4.20 -20.72
CA GLY A 512 -12.86 3.73 -20.47
C GLY A 512 -13.39 4.02 -19.06
N GLY A 513 -12.58 4.63 -18.16
CA GLY A 513 -13.01 5.05 -16.82
C GLY A 513 -12.99 3.96 -15.75
N HIS A 514 -12.32 2.84 -15.99
CA HIS A 514 -12.07 1.81 -14.97
C HIS A 514 -10.57 1.60 -14.75
N ALA A 515 -10.21 1.00 -13.62
CA ALA A 515 -8.84 0.67 -13.30
C ALA A 515 -8.59 -0.83 -13.46
N VAL A 516 -7.43 -1.18 -14.00
CA VAL A 516 -6.94 -2.56 -14.13
C VAL A 516 -5.70 -2.70 -13.26
N GLY A 517 -5.70 -3.69 -12.37
CA GLY A 517 -4.53 -4.01 -11.54
C GLY A 517 -3.38 -4.56 -12.39
N GLY A 518 -2.16 -4.20 -11.99
CA GLY A 518 -0.93 -4.67 -12.63
C GLY A 518 0.21 -4.76 -11.63
N VAL A 519 1.36 -5.22 -12.11
CA VAL A 519 2.60 -5.32 -11.34
C VAL A 519 3.70 -4.61 -12.11
N MET A 520 4.34 -3.63 -11.48
CA MET A 520 5.55 -3.00 -12.03
C MET A 520 6.70 -3.99 -11.94
N GLU A 521 7.21 -4.43 -13.07
CA GLU A 521 8.24 -5.48 -13.13
C GLU A 521 9.57 -5.02 -12.54
N LEU A 522 10.28 -5.99 -11.97
CA LEU A 522 11.64 -5.80 -11.51
C LEU A 522 12.65 -5.92 -12.68
N PRO A 523 13.83 -5.31 -12.56
CA PRO A 523 14.88 -5.46 -13.56
C PRO A 523 15.27 -6.93 -13.77
N GLN A 524 15.56 -7.33 -14.99
CA GLN A 524 15.97 -8.70 -15.31
C GLN A 524 17.13 -9.18 -14.43
N GLY A 525 17.00 -10.39 -13.90
CA GLY A 525 18.02 -11.03 -13.03
C GLY A 525 17.98 -10.57 -11.58
N TRP A 526 16.94 -9.86 -11.16
CA TRP A 526 16.75 -9.40 -9.78
C TRP A 526 16.80 -10.52 -8.72
N ASP A 527 16.47 -11.72 -9.13
CA ASP A 527 16.43 -12.95 -8.32
C ASP A 527 17.78 -13.66 -8.19
N ARG A 528 18.83 -13.15 -8.85
CA ARG A 528 20.18 -13.73 -8.76
C ARG A 528 20.92 -13.23 -7.53
N PRO A 529 21.71 -14.08 -6.86
CA PRO A 529 22.47 -13.69 -5.67
C PRO A 529 23.49 -12.55 -5.92
N ASP A 530 23.96 -12.40 -7.18
CA ASP A 530 24.91 -11.37 -7.58
C ASP A 530 24.26 -10.14 -8.22
N PHE A 531 22.93 -10.02 -8.12
CA PHE A 531 22.19 -8.91 -8.70
C PHE A 531 22.67 -7.57 -8.15
N LYS A 532 22.83 -6.63 -9.08
CA LYS A 532 23.09 -5.23 -8.75
C LYS A 532 22.02 -4.38 -9.40
N TRP A 533 21.43 -3.49 -8.61
CA TRP A 533 20.44 -2.58 -9.14
C TRP A 533 21.03 -1.77 -10.28
N PRO A 534 20.41 -1.77 -11.46
CA PRO A 534 20.94 -1.04 -12.60
C PRO A 534 20.92 0.46 -12.32
N PRO A 535 21.93 1.22 -12.80
CA PRO A 535 21.92 2.66 -12.67
C PRO A 535 20.66 3.24 -13.33
N HIS A 536 20.16 4.34 -12.77
CA HIS A 536 19.02 5.03 -13.34
C HIS A 536 19.28 5.41 -14.81
N SER A 537 18.32 5.15 -15.67
CA SER A 537 18.37 5.53 -17.08
C SER A 537 17.00 6.06 -17.49
N ARG A 538 16.95 7.30 -17.97
CA ARG A 538 15.72 7.89 -18.55
C ARG A 538 15.28 7.19 -19.84
N THR A 539 16.17 6.43 -20.48
CA THR A 539 15.89 5.76 -21.75
C THR A 539 15.58 4.27 -21.60
N ARG A 540 15.75 3.70 -20.40
CA ARG A 540 15.39 2.30 -20.16
C ARG A 540 13.90 2.24 -19.82
N PRO A 541 13.10 1.51 -20.60
CA PRO A 541 11.68 1.36 -20.32
C PRO A 541 11.48 0.55 -19.02
N SER A 542 10.45 0.89 -18.28
CA SER A 542 9.86 0.04 -17.24
C SER A 542 8.73 -0.76 -17.87
N TYR A 543 8.48 -1.96 -17.34
CA TYR A 543 7.43 -2.85 -17.82
C TYR A 543 6.40 -3.13 -16.74
N VAL A 544 5.16 -3.35 -17.16
CA VAL A 544 4.05 -3.69 -16.27
C VAL A 544 3.38 -4.96 -16.76
N TYR A 545 3.31 -5.96 -15.91
CA TYR A 545 2.51 -7.15 -16.10
C TYR A 545 1.05 -6.86 -15.72
N VAL A 546 0.09 -7.27 -16.53
CA VAL A 546 -1.34 -7.03 -16.34
C VAL A 546 -2.19 -8.30 -16.47
N GLY A 547 -1.62 -9.46 -16.16
CA GLY A 547 -2.35 -10.74 -16.18
C GLY A 547 -2.68 -11.24 -17.60
N THR A 548 -1.93 -10.82 -18.63
CA THR A 548 -2.20 -11.18 -20.03
C THR A 548 -0.95 -11.74 -20.69
N ARG A 549 -1.13 -12.44 -21.80
CA ARG A 549 -0.05 -13.09 -22.58
C ARG A 549 0.00 -12.64 -24.03
N SER A 550 -0.80 -11.66 -24.42
CA SER A 550 -0.77 -11.08 -25.76
C SER A 550 -1.33 -9.67 -25.77
N ALA A 551 -0.89 -8.86 -26.72
CA ALA A 551 -1.40 -7.50 -26.90
C ALA A 551 -2.94 -7.47 -27.03
N ALA A 552 -3.52 -8.42 -27.77
CA ALA A 552 -4.97 -8.50 -27.94
C ALA A 552 -5.71 -8.76 -26.62
N GLN A 553 -5.17 -9.59 -25.71
CA GLN A 553 -5.74 -9.78 -24.38
C GLN A 553 -5.67 -8.50 -23.53
N THR A 554 -4.54 -7.81 -23.58
CA THR A 554 -4.36 -6.52 -22.89
C THR A 554 -5.31 -5.45 -23.40
N GLU A 555 -5.47 -5.35 -24.70
CA GLU A 555 -6.44 -4.45 -25.33
C GLU A 555 -7.89 -4.80 -24.96
N ASN A 556 -8.21 -6.07 -24.78
CA ASN A 556 -9.53 -6.53 -24.33
C ASN A 556 -9.84 -6.13 -22.87
N LEU A 557 -8.82 -5.90 -22.03
CA LEU A 557 -8.98 -5.29 -20.71
C LEU A 557 -9.30 -3.79 -20.78
N GLY A 558 -9.36 -3.21 -21.97
CA GLY A 558 -9.63 -1.78 -22.18
C GLY A 558 -8.39 -0.90 -22.14
N ILE A 559 -7.19 -1.46 -21.95
CA ILE A 559 -5.93 -0.71 -21.85
C ILE A 559 -5.52 -0.21 -23.25
N ARG A 560 -5.02 1.02 -23.31
CA ARG A 560 -4.55 1.69 -24.54
C ARG A 560 -3.24 2.42 -24.27
N VAL A 561 -2.48 2.68 -25.33
CA VAL A 561 -1.37 3.61 -25.31
C VAL A 561 -1.89 4.99 -24.95
N GLY A 562 -1.22 5.69 -24.02
CA GLY A 562 -1.66 6.96 -23.47
C GLY A 562 -2.48 6.84 -22.18
N ASP A 563 -2.90 5.63 -21.77
CA ASP A 563 -3.47 5.43 -20.43
C ASP A 563 -2.39 5.66 -19.36
N TYR A 564 -2.77 6.11 -18.18
CA TYR A 564 -1.82 6.40 -17.12
C TYR A 564 -1.88 5.37 -15.99
N LEU A 565 -0.78 5.29 -15.23
CA LEU A 565 -0.68 4.37 -14.12
C LEU A 565 -0.25 5.09 -12.85
N THR A 566 -0.79 4.59 -11.75
CA THR A 566 -0.42 4.99 -10.39
C THR A 566 -0.28 3.75 -9.51
N ILE A 567 0.17 3.91 -8.28
CA ILE A 567 0.03 2.86 -7.27
C ILE A 567 -1.30 3.05 -6.52
N PRO A 568 -1.87 1.98 -5.94
CA PRO A 568 -3.03 2.09 -5.06
C PRO A 568 -2.78 3.09 -3.94
N LYS A 569 -3.78 3.93 -3.64
CA LYS A 569 -3.72 4.91 -2.57
C LYS A 569 -4.50 4.44 -1.35
N GLU A 570 -3.94 4.68 -0.18
CA GLU A 570 -4.61 4.47 1.10
C GLU A 570 -4.26 5.61 2.04
N TYR A 571 -5.28 6.27 2.59
CA TYR A 571 -5.10 7.32 3.58
C TYR A 571 -4.79 6.68 4.94
N ARG A 572 -3.56 6.80 5.42
CA ARG A 572 -3.04 6.15 6.62
C ARG A 572 -2.77 7.17 7.73
N PRO A 573 -3.66 7.32 8.71
CA PRO A 573 -3.33 8.05 9.92
C PRO A 573 -2.17 7.38 10.66
N LEU A 574 -1.16 8.17 11.01
CA LEU A 574 -0.08 7.80 11.92
C LEU A 574 -0.39 8.35 13.32
N LEU A 575 0.56 8.26 14.25
CA LEU A 575 0.38 8.81 15.59
C LEU A 575 0.17 10.33 15.58
N GLY A 576 -0.64 10.82 16.51
CA GLY A 576 -0.96 12.24 16.65
C GLY A 576 -1.81 12.76 15.50
N SER A 577 -1.31 13.77 14.80
CA SER A 577 -1.94 14.41 13.65
C SER A 577 -1.21 14.17 12.32
N LEU A 578 -0.34 13.15 12.29
CA LEU A 578 0.41 12.79 11.10
C LEU A 578 -0.41 11.86 10.19
N VAL A 579 -0.21 12.01 8.89
CA VAL A 579 -0.84 11.21 7.85
C VAL A 579 0.19 10.83 6.80
N ALA A 580 0.23 9.55 6.45
CA ALA A 580 1.00 9.06 5.33
C ALA A 580 0.05 8.67 4.19
N VAL A 581 0.23 9.28 3.03
CA VAL A 581 -0.51 8.94 1.81
C VAL A 581 0.25 9.50 0.61
N ARG A 582 0.22 8.81 -0.51
CA ARG A 582 0.77 9.33 -1.76
C ARG A 582 -0.05 10.52 -2.26
N SER A 583 0.60 11.46 -2.93
CA SER A 583 0.05 12.71 -3.48
C SER A 583 -0.45 13.72 -2.44
N ASN A 584 0.19 13.77 -1.26
CA ASN A 584 0.11 14.98 -0.44
C ASN A 584 0.63 16.20 -1.21
N ASP A 585 1.54 15.99 -2.14
CA ASP A 585 1.98 16.88 -3.20
C ASP A 585 1.01 16.77 -4.39
N ASP A 586 0.13 17.77 -4.74
CA ASP A 586 -0.17 18.98 -3.95
C ASP A 586 -1.62 18.98 -3.42
N ARG A 587 -2.15 17.81 -3.00
CA ARG A 587 -3.51 17.75 -2.42
C ARG A 587 -3.64 18.54 -1.11
N VAL A 588 -2.53 18.85 -0.48
CA VAL A 588 -2.52 19.71 0.71
C VAL A 588 -2.78 21.17 0.31
N GLY A 589 -2.12 21.67 -0.72
CA GLY A 589 -2.39 23.01 -1.28
C GLY A 589 -3.84 23.12 -1.79
N ASP A 590 -4.29 22.12 -2.55
CA ASP A 590 -5.70 22.02 -2.97
C ASP A 590 -6.65 22.13 -1.76
N THR A 591 -6.34 21.42 -0.66
CA THR A 591 -7.13 21.47 0.59
C THR A 591 -7.12 22.86 1.19
N ALA A 592 -5.96 23.49 1.29
CA ALA A 592 -5.83 24.83 1.87
C ALA A 592 -6.65 25.88 1.08
N LEU A 593 -6.64 25.80 -0.25
CA LEU A 593 -7.46 26.68 -1.10
C LEU A 593 -8.96 26.43 -0.88
N VAL A 594 -9.39 25.17 -0.83
CA VAL A 594 -10.82 24.82 -0.59
C VAL A 594 -11.28 25.33 0.77
N GLU A 595 -10.50 25.09 1.84
CA GLU A 595 -10.85 25.56 3.18
C GLU A 595 -10.87 27.10 3.26
N THR A 596 -9.93 27.77 2.60
CA THR A 596 -9.92 29.24 2.49
C THR A 596 -11.19 29.77 1.80
N VAL A 597 -11.57 29.18 0.66
CA VAL A 597 -12.82 29.56 -0.03
C VAL A 597 -14.04 29.37 0.86
N ARG A 598 -14.09 28.30 1.64
CA ARG A 598 -15.19 28.06 2.62
C ARG A 598 -15.24 29.15 3.69
N ALA A 599 -14.09 29.51 4.26
CA ALA A 599 -13.97 30.50 5.32
C ALA A 599 -14.36 31.90 4.84
N LEU A 600 -13.91 32.31 3.66
CA LEU A 600 -14.24 33.61 3.08
C LEU A 600 -15.73 33.79 2.79
N GLY A 601 -16.39 32.74 2.34
CA GLY A 601 -17.84 32.68 2.15
C GLY A 601 -18.37 33.50 0.96
N PRO A 602 -19.68 33.40 0.66
CA PRO A 602 -20.29 34.01 -0.52
C PRO A 602 -20.33 35.54 -0.49
N ASP A 603 -20.28 36.15 0.69
CA ASP A 603 -20.40 37.59 0.93
C ASP A 603 -19.04 38.30 0.96
N PHE A 604 -17.98 37.67 0.44
CA PHE A 604 -16.61 38.19 0.47
C PHE A 604 -16.53 39.64 -0.04
N ALA A 605 -17.09 39.94 -1.21
CA ALA A 605 -17.08 41.29 -1.81
C ALA A 605 -17.73 42.34 -0.92
N HIS A 606 -18.71 41.97 -0.09
CA HIS A 606 -19.38 42.86 0.86
C HIS A 606 -18.55 43.06 2.13
N LYS A 607 -17.96 41.98 2.66
CA LYS A 607 -17.14 42.03 3.87
C LYS A 607 -15.81 42.74 3.66
N TRP A 608 -15.21 42.58 2.49
CA TRP A 608 -13.91 43.16 2.12
C TRP A 608 -14.04 43.95 0.79
N PRO A 609 -14.70 45.09 0.81
CA PRO A 609 -14.90 45.92 -0.39
C PRO A 609 -13.55 46.39 -0.96
N GLY A 610 -13.42 46.37 -2.26
CA GLY A 610 -12.21 46.77 -2.97
C GLY A 610 -11.16 45.64 -3.13
N ARG A 611 -11.30 44.50 -2.51
CA ARG A 611 -10.42 43.33 -2.69
C ARG A 611 -10.79 42.54 -3.94
N HIS A 612 -9.77 42.02 -4.61
CA HIS A 612 -9.91 41.06 -5.69
C HIS A 612 -8.97 39.89 -5.48
N LEU A 613 -9.50 38.69 -5.59
CA LEU A 613 -8.77 37.42 -5.38
C LEU A 613 -9.09 36.48 -6.52
N THR A 614 -8.11 35.67 -6.92
CA THR A 614 -8.33 34.52 -7.79
C THR A 614 -7.67 33.29 -7.19
N PHE A 615 -8.42 32.22 -7.06
CA PHE A 615 -7.94 30.89 -6.73
C PHE A 615 -7.78 30.11 -8.03
N VAL A 616 -6.61 29.52 -8.22
CA VAL A 616 -6.29 28.71 -9.40
C VAL A 616 -5.82 27.34 -8.92
N TRP A 617 -6.47 26.31 -9.37
CA TRP A 617 -6.00 24.94 -9.24
C TRP A 617 -5.43 24.52 -10.59
N THR A 618 -4.13 24.41 -10.68
CA THR A 618 -3.38 24.28 -11.94
C THR A 618 -3.21 22.83 -12.35
N THR A 619 -2.88 22.62 -13.62
CA THR A 619 -2.57 21.32 -14.21
C THR A 619 -1.12 21.24 -14.64
N GLY A 620 -0.52 20.03 -14.64
CA GLY A 620 0.79 19.80 -15.26
C GLY A 620 1.96 20.50 -14.58
N GLU A 621 1.92 20.73 -13.28
CA GLU A 621 3.05 21.27 -12.51
C GLU A 621 4.25 20.34 -12.61
N GLU A 622 4.05 19.04 -12.31
CA GLU A 622 5.06 17.98 -12.24
C GLU A 622 5.84 17.73 -13.54
N VAL A 623 5.32 18.25 -14.65
CA VAL A 623 5.93 18.07 -15.99
C VAL A 623 6.42 19.37 -16.59
N GLY A 624 6.29 20.50 -15.90
CA GLY A 624 6.88 21.77 -16.34
C GLY A 624 6.06 23.03 -16.09
N LEU A 625 5.16 23.07 -15.10
CA LEU A 625 4.33 24.21 -14.70
C LEU A 625 3.34 24.63 -15.81
N ASP A 626 2.88 23.67 -16.64
CA ASP A 626 2.19 23.98 -17.90
C ASP A 626 0.87 24.74 -17.70
N GLY A 627 0.06 24.34 -16.71
CA GLY A 627 -1.21 24.98 -16.40
C GLY A 627 -1.05 26.39 -15.86
N ALA A 628 -0.14 26.58 -14.91
CA ALA A 628 0.20 27.89 -14.37
C ALA A 628 0.77 28.83 -15.45
N ALA A 629 1.65 28.31 -16.33
CA ALA A 629 2.19 29.06 -17.44
C ALA A 629 1.09 29.53 -18.42
N ALA A 630 0.13 28.64 -18.71
CA ALA A 630 -1.00 28.99 -19.57
C ALA A 630 -1.91 30.06 -18.95
N TYR A 631 -2.22 29.92 -17.64
CA TYR A 631 -3.02 30.89 -16.91
C TYR A 631 -2.31 32.27 -16.84
N ALA A 632 -1.04 32.28 -16.40
CA ALA A 632 -0.24 33.51 -16.29
C ALA A 632 -0.16 34.25 -17.64
N ALA A 633 0.06 33.55 -18.75
CA ALA A 633 0.05 34.12 -20.09
C ALA A 633 -1.33 34.68 -20.47
N GLY A 634 -2.41 34.01 -20.07
CA GLY A 634 -3.80 34.45 -20.33
C GLY A 634 -4.13 35.76 -19.64
N VAL A 635 -3.59 36.03 -18.45
CA VAL A 635 -3.81 37.25 -17.67
C VAL A 635 -2.70 38.32 -17.84
N ALA A 636 -1.68 38.06 -18.64
CA ALA A 636 -0.47 38.90 -18.78
C ALA A 636 -0.74 40.39 -19.03
N LYS A 637 -1.84 40.75 -19.70
CA LYS A 637 -2.24 42.18 -19.94
C LYS A 637 -2.70 42.89 -18.67
N HIS A 638 -3.11 42.13 -17.68
CA HIS A 638 -3.58 42.58 -16.39
C HIS A 638 -3.04 41.57 -15.35
N ALA A 639 -1.72 41.41 -15.35
CA ALA A 639 -1.03 40.50 -14.46
C ALA A 639 -1.39 40.81 -12.99
N PRO A 640 -1.60 39.83 -12.15
CA PRO A 640 -1.82 40.03 -10.73
C PRO A 640 -0.58 40.68 -10.08
N ASP A 641 -0.79 41.40 -9.00
CA ASP A 641 0.31 42.06 -8.29
C ASP A 641 1.15 41.03 -7.51
N VAL A 642 0.50 40.03 -6.91
CA VAL A 642 1.14 38.97 -6.12
C VAL A 642 0.49 37.63 -6.41
N VAL A 643 1.30 36.61 -6.55
CA VAL A 643 0.90 35.17 -6.45
C VAL A 643 1.42 34.56 -5.18
N PHE A 644 0.56 33.88 -4.47
CA PHE A 644 0.90 32.97 -3.39
C PHE A 644 0.83 31.54 -3.95
N ALA A 645 1.96 31.05 -4.46
CA ALA A 645 2.06 29.66 -4.91
C ALA A 645 2.18 28.77 -3.69
N ILE A 646 1.24 27.84 -3.58
CA ILE A 646 1.19 26.88 -2.47
C ILE A 646 1.67 25.55 -3.00
N ASP A 647 2.73 25.03 -2.38
CA ASP A 647 3.38 23.80 -2.81
C ASP A 647 4.17 23.20 -1.66
N THR A 648 4.53 21.92 -1.74
CA THR A 648 5.23 21.21 -0.68
C THR A 648 6.55 21.88 -0.27
N PHE A 649 6.82 21.99 1.00
CA PHE A 649 8.17 22.28 1.49
C PHE A 649 8.84 20.98 1.87
N VAL A 650 9.79 20.53 1.04
CA VAL A 650 10.49 19.28 1.28
C VAL A 650 11.40 19.43 2.50
N SER A 651 11.03 18.74 3.59
CA SER A 651 11.68 18.87 4.90
C SER A 651 12.92 17.96 5.02
N SER A 652 13.94 18.45 5.71
CA SER A 652 15.09 17.64 6.13
C SER A 652 14.89 16.94 7.49
N ASP A 653 13.71 17.06 8.11
CA ASP A 653 13.36 16.42 9.39
C ASP A 653 13.14 14.91 9.23
N SER A 654 14.17 14.20 8.81
CA SER A 654 14.18 12.75 8.56
C SER A 654 15.57 12.18 8.82
N PRO A 655 15.68 10.95 9.37
CA PRO A 655 16.97 10.29 9.56
C PRO A 655 17.68 9.94 8.23
N MET A 656 16.93 10.01 7.12
CA MET A 656 17.44 9.70 5.78
C MET A 656 18.04 10.92 5.08
N GLU A 657 17.87 12.13 5.64
CA GLU A 657 18.28 13.37 4.99
C GLU A 657 19.54 13.99 5.62
N THR A 658 20.26 14.75 4.81
CA THR A 658 21.34 15.59 5.31
C THR A 658 20.78 16.95 5.72
N GLN A 659 21.17 17.47 6.86
CA GLN A 659 20.73 18.77 7.38
C GLN A 659 21.37 19.96 6.62
N ARG A 660 21.34 19.91 5.30
CA ARG A 660 21.84 20.99 4.45
C ARG A 660 20.81 22.07 4.17
N LEU A 661 19.56 21.69 4.09
CA LEU A 661 18.40 22.56 3.90
C LEU A 661 17.65 22.70 5.23
N ALA A 662 16.57 23.48 5.25
CA ALA A 662 15.82 23.69 6.48
C ALA A 662 15.12 22.40 6.95
N ASP A 663 15.14 22.18 8.26
CA ASP A 663 14.48 21.01 8.86
C ASP A 663 12.96 21.06 8.63
N ALA A 664 12.33 22.22 8.76
CA ALA A 664 10.89 22.40 8.63
C ALA A 664 10.11 21.29 9.34
N VAL A 665 10.13 21.31 10.67
CA VAL A 665 9.62 20.22 11.52
C VAL A 665 8.12 20.05 11.36
N LEU A 666 7.66 18.82 11.12
CA LEU A 666 6.24 18.50 10.98
C LEU A 666 5.48 18.82 12.28
N GLY A 667 4.37 19.55 12.19
CA GLY A 667 3.54 19.95 13.33
C GLY A 667 3.92 21.30 13.96
N GLN A 668 4.88 22.00 13.37
CA GLN A 668 5.33 23.33 13.83
C GLN A 668 4.81 24.49 12.99
N GLY A 669 3.85 24.23 12.12
CA GLY A 669 3.19 25.25 11.32
C GLY A 669 3.54 25.22 9.83
N PHE A 670 2.84 26.04 9.04
CA PHE A 670 3.13 26.20 7.62
C PHE A 670 4.54 26.77 7.40
N VAL A 671 5.04 26.69 6.16
CA VAL A 671 6.41 27.15 5.83
C VAL A 671 6.35 28.19 4.73
N VAL A 672 7.12 29.30 4.90
CA VAL A 672 7.43 30.23 3.81
C VAL A 672 8.61 29.66 3.02
N ARG A 673 8.43 29.36 1.75
CA ARG A 673 9.44 28.83 0.82
C ARG A 673 10.33 29.96 0.32
N ALA A 674 11.09 30.59 1.23
CA ALA A 674 11.86 31.79 0.92
C ALA A 674 12.89 31.63 -0.20
N VAL A 675 13.40 30.40 -0.41
CA VAL A 675 14.32 30.04 -1.49
C VAL A 675 14.05 28.61 -1.94
N ASP A 676 13.83 28.42 -3.23
CA ASP A 676 13.78 27.10 -3.85
C ASP A 676 14.53 27.10 -5.21
N ASN A 677 14.34 26.07 -6.04
CA ASN A 677 15.04 25.95 -7.33
C ASN A 677 14.50 26.91 -8.39
N SER A 678 13.30 27.42 -8.23
CA SER A 678 12.58 28.22 -9.21
C SER A 678 12.47 29.69 -8.85
N ASN A 679 12.51 30.01 -7.54
CA ASN A 679 12.29 31.37 -7.05
C ASN A 679 13.15 31.71 -5.79
N ILE A 680 13.33 33.00 -5.58
CA ILE A 680 13.80 33.61 -4.34
C ILE A 680 12.81 34.71 -4.01
N ASP A 681 12.00 34.51 -2.97
CA ASP A 681 10.98 35.46 -2.54
C ASP A 681 11.63 36.77 -2.08
N PRO A 682 10.99 37.92 -2.34
CA PRO A 682 11.48 39.20 -1.84
C PRO A 682 11.59 39.17 -0.30
N PRO A 683 12.76 39.47 0.31
CA PRO A 683 12.94 39.37 1.77
C PRO A 683 11.95 40.24 2.58
N ALA A 684 11.47 41.35 2.01
CA ALA A 684 10.48 42.21 2.66
C ALA A 684 9.12 41.52 2.78
N ASP A 685 8.72 40.75 1.74
CA ASP A 685 7.45 40.02 1.71
C ASP A 685 7.52 38.78 2.58
N VAL A 686 8.64 38.04 2.58
CA VAL A 686 8.90 36.96 3.54
C VAL A 686 8.75 37.47 4.99
N ALA A 687 9.41 38.58 5.32
CA ALA A 687 9.30 39.17 6.64
C ALA A 687 7.89 39.68 6.98
N ARG A 688 7.11 40.11 5.95
CA ARG A 688 5.72 40.51 6.11
C ARG A 688 4.83 39.31 6.45
N VAL A 689 4.93 38.21 5.72
CA VAL A 689 4.19 36.98 5.98
C VAL A 689 4.48 36.47 7.39
N ILE A 690 5.75 36.41 7.80
CA ILE A 690 6.17 35.94 9.14
C ILE A 690 5.59 36.85 10.23
N ARG A 691 5.64 38.17 10.09
CA ARG A 691 5.04 39.10 11.05
C ARG A 691 3.52 38.91 11.15
N MET A 692 2.82 38.83 10.00
CA MET A 692 1.39 38.61 9.99
C MET A 692 1.00 37.31 10.67
N ALA A 693 1.77 36.24 10.45
CA ALA A 693 1.55 34.96 11.13
C ALA A 693 1.69 35.10 12.65
N HIS A 694 2.77 35.73 13.13
CA HIS A 694 3.00 35.96 14.56
C HIS A 694 1.92 36.85 15.19
N ASP A 695 1.50 37.94 14.51
CA ASP A 695 0.50 38.88 15.01
C ASP A 695 -0.89 38.21 15.16
N HIS A 696 -1.13 37.03 14.52
CA HIS A 696 -2.39 36.29 14.55
C HIS A 696 -2.27 34.89 15.16
N ASP A 697 -1.18 34.63 15.88
CA ASP A 697 -0.92 33.32 16.54
C ASP A 697 -1.05 32.13 15.55
N ILE A 698 -0.50 32.28 14.34
CA ILE A 698 -0.39 31.23 13.34
C ILE A 698 1.03 30.67 13.39
N PRO A 699 1.22 29.38 13.69
CA PRO A 699 2.55 28.76 13.67
C PRO A 699 3.17 28.84 12.27
N VAL A 700 4.41 29.32 12.20
CA VAL A 700 5.13 29.55 10.93
C VAL A 700 6.60 29.18 11.04
N GLN A 701 7.09 28.57 9.97
CA GLN A 701 8.49 28.28 9.71
C GLN A 701 8.90 28.92 8.41
N TRP A 702 10.19 29.02 8.12
CA TRP A 702 10.71 29.53 6.85
C TRP A 702 12.08 28.96 6.56
N GLY A 703 12.44 28.90 5.28
CA GLY A 703 13.74 28.40 4.91
C GLY A 703 13.95 28.21 3.42
N ALA A 704 15.05 27.53 3.11
CA ALA A 704 15.38 27.07 1.77
C ALA A 704 15.03 25.59 1.62
N THR A 705 14.47 25.24 0.48
CA THR A 705 14.14 23.86 0.09
C THR A 705 14.62 23.56 -1.33
N ALA A 706 14.25 22.44 -1.89
CA ALA A 706 14.47 22.07 -3.27
C ALA A 706 13.12 21.74 -3.94
N GLY A 707 13.08 21.70 -5.26
CA GLY A 707 11.86 21.64 -6.05
C GLY A 707 11.57 23.03 -6.66
N GLY A 708 10.58 23.11 -7.54
CA GLY A 708 10.06 24.37 -8.08
C GLY A 708 8.69 24.67 -7.48
N ASN A 709 8.03 25.71 -7.99
CA ASN A 709 6.63 26.02 -7.70
C ASN A 709 6.02 26.80 -8.86
N ASP A 710 4.70 26.78 -8.96
CA ASP A 710 3.94 27.42 -10.04
C ASP A 710 4.09 28.95 -10.09
N GLY A 711 4.40 29.62 -8.99
CA GLY A 711 4.59 31.07 -8.92
C GLY A 711 5.70 31.60 -9.83
N ALA A 712 6.72 30.78 -10.08
CA ALA A 712 7.86 31.14 -10.90
C ALA A 712 7.47 31.63 -12.30
N VAL A 713 6.42 31.08 -12.91
CA VAL A 713 6.01 31.45 -14.29
C VAL A 713 5.28 32.81 -14.36
N TYR A 714 4.74 33.28 -13.24
CA TYR A 714 4.08 34.59 -13.17
C TYR A 714 5.09 35.75 -13.14
N THR A 715 6.30 35.51 -12.60
CA THR A 715 7.31 36.55 -12.39
C THR A 715 7.73 37.24 -13.69
N ARG A 716 7.70 36.52 -14.82
CA ARG A 716 8.00 37.12 -16.15
C ARG A 716 7.00 38.20 -16.61
N TYR A 717 5.83 38.27 -16.00
CA TYR A 717 4.79 39.25 -16.28
C TYR A 717 4.74 40.40 -15.26
N GLY A 718 5.69 40.39 -14.30
CA GLY A 718 5.80 41.43 -13.29
C GLY A 718 5.08 41.13 -11.98
N THR A 719 4.50 39.95 -11.83
CA THR A 719 3.88 39.48 -10.59
C THR A 719 4.96 39.13 -9.58
N VAL A 720 4.77 39.47 -8.32
CA VAL A 720 5.62 39.05 -7.23
C VAL A 720 5.19 37.65 -6.79
N ASP A 721 6.11 36.68 -6.77
CA ASP A 721 5.87 35.38 -6.21
C ASP A 721 6.26 35.39 -4.72
N VAL A 722 5.36 34.90 -3.86
CA VAL A 722 5.59 34.65 -2.43
C VAL A 722 5.16 33.22 -2.12
N ALA A 723 6.09 32.31 -2.26
CA ALA A 723 5.81 30.88 -2.17
C ALA A 723 5.60 30.43 -0.73
N MET A 724 4.57 29.63 -0.50
CA MET A 724 4.23 29.05 0.80
C MET A 724 3.96 27.57 0.67
N GLY A 725 4.05 26.86 1.77
CA GLY A 725 3.76 25.44 1.77
C GLY A 725 3.64 24.86 3.18
N TRP A 726 3.78 23.59 3.24
CA TRP A 726 3.76 22.79 4.47
C TRP A 726 4.96 21.84 4.49
N PRO A 727 5.49 21.53 5.68
CA PRO A 727 6.58 20.57 5.75
C PRO A 727 6.08 19.16 5.37
N MET A 728 6.82 18.50 4.49
CA MET A 728 6.58 17.12 4.06
C MET A 728 7.88 16.34 4.07
N VAL A 729 7.85 15.10 4.57
CA VAL A 729 8.95 14.14 4.45
C VAL A 729 8.58 13.04 3.46
N TYR A 730 9.62 12.42 2.89
CA TYR A 730 9.49 11.32 1.91
C TYR A 730 8.78 11.72 0.61
N SER A 731 9.05 12.96 0.13
CA SER A 731 8.42 13.50 -1.09
C SER A 731 8.60 12.58 -2.30
N HIS A 732 7.58 12.51 -3.15
CA HIS A 732 7.51 11.67 -4.35
C HIS A 732 7.73 10.18 -4.07
N SER A 733 7.23 9.73 -2.92
CA SER A 733 7.25 8.32 -2.51
C SER A 733 5.85 7.81 -2.17
N PRO A 734 5.67 6.50 -2.03
CA PRO A 734 4.39 5.93 -1.59
C PRO A 734 3.93 6.35 -0.19
N VAL A 735 4.80 6.92 0.64
CA VAL A 735 4.55 7.25 2.06
C VAL A 735 4.77 8.72 2.39
N GLU A 736 4.50 9.62 1.47
CA GLU A 736 4.55 11.06 1.76
C GLU A 736 3.83 11.35 3.06
N THR A 737 4.55 11.95 4.02
CA THR A 737 4.02 12.15 5.37
C THR A 737 3.95 13.64 5.71
N VAL A 738 2.78 14.05 6.19
CA VAL A 738 2.45 15.44 6.55
C VAL A 738 1.76 15.49 7.90
N ASN A 739 1.69 16.68 8.49
CA ASN A 739 0.95 16.91 9.73
C ASN A 739 -0.28 17.79 9.45
N THR A 740 -1.46 17.34 9.83
CA THR A 740 -2.71 18.07 9.58
C THR A 740 -2.79 19.42 10.28
N LYS A 741 -2.03 19.63 11.38
CA LYS A 741 -1.92 20.94 12.04
C LYS A 741 -1.21 21.98 11.18
N ASP A 742 -0.24 21.56 10.36
CA ASP A 742 0.46 22.46 9.46
C ASP A 742 -0.46 22.90 8.31
N ILE A 743 -1.36 22.00 7.89
CA ILE A 743 -2.40 22.29 6.89
C ILE A 743 -3.42 23.29 7.45
N ASP A 744 -3.84 23.11 8.71
CA ASP A 744 -4.72 24.06 9.39
C ASP A 744 -4.05 25.44 9.52
N ALA A 745 -2.74 25.49 9.83
CA ALA A 745 -1.97 26.72 9.88
C ALA A 745 -1.85 27.39 8.51
N LEU A 746 -1.58 26.62 7.46
CA LEU A 746 -1.52 27.09 6.08
C LEU A 746 -2.87 27.68 5.62
N SER A 747 -3.97 26.97 5.85
CA SER A 747 -5.31 27.42 5.51
C SER A 747 -5.68 28.75 6.21
N ARG A 748 -5.36 28.87 7.53
CA ARG A 748 -5.54 30.12 8.29
C ARG A 748 -4.69 31.26 7.75
N MET A 749 -3.44 30.96 7.35
CA MET A 749 -2.57 31.99 6.77
C MET A 749 -3.06 32.43 5.40
N THR A 750 -3.52 31.53 4.55
CA THR A 750 -4.09 31.84 3.23
C THR A 750 -5.35 32.71 3.38
N GLU A 751 -6.24 32.41 4.34
CA GLU A 751 -7.39 33.26 4.68
C GLU A 751 -6.96 34.67 5.13
N LEU A 752 -5.93 34.74 5.99
CA LEU A 752 -5.40 36.01 6.49
C LEU A 752 -4.83 36.87 5.36
N LEU A 753 -4.03 36.27 4.46
CA LEU A 753 -3.48 36.94 3.28
C LEU A 753 -4.59 37.43 2.35
N ALA A 754 -5.60 36.60 2.09
CA ALA A 754 -6.76 36.95 1.28
C ALA A 754 -7.49 38.21 1.78
N THR A 755 -7.49 38.43 3.10
CA THR A 755 -8.24 39.51 3.73
C THR A 755 -7.40 40.72 4.15
N GLN A 756 -6.10 40.55 4.39
CA GLN A 756 -5.25 41.60 5.00
C GLN A 756 -3.92 41.91 4.28
N TRP A 757 -3.56 41.16 3.22
CA TRP A 757 -2.35 41.47 2.43
C TRP A 757 -2.36 42.87 1.80
#